data_861bff84040bcfd3bd044c1741a9fb32
#
_entry.id   861bff84040bcfd3bd044c1741a9fb32
#
_cell.length_a   1.000
_cell.length_b   1.000
_cell.length_c   1.000
_cell.angle_alpha   90.00
_cell.angle_beta   90.00
_cell.angle_gamma   90.00
#
_symmetry.space_group_name_H-M   'P 1'
#
loop_
_entity.id
_entity.type
_entity.pdbx_description
1 polymer ?
#
loop_
_entity_poly.entity_id
_entity_poly.type
_entity_poly.pdbx_seq_one_letter_code
_entity_poly.pdbx_strand_id
1 'polypeptide(L)'
;AFVKSVAQTIQVKASIYEEVLNGKKDSDYVTKAEFEDFYERIVASSTVKGLLRKDVLVLAISEDDKTSFFDGQDTYNAEFEIDESYEGNVLDVYMKNGKIFKINRLGDTQITLQNVWVESVTDGKCTFLYGNLEKTYPARTEEDIPDGAVTVATSLDADRQTEAGYETAGYVANLVFDYAGICKIERPQKVLRGKVISTGDTDIQVENIGGLTLGDYYKMYNVYEDAVDEESLSLLLGYSYVDMYLQDGKVGAVVINQELKSEDIRVIISNDDYSSYEMEMVQFTATSAFTVAYPDETEKTYEAGETVTITPEDYAPDDTLTVTPDTHSGRIKLLSVTRECGNPEYDGTMELDVQDGYIYVINELSLERYLANVVANAMPSDYPDAAMQAMAICARGTAYAKLKDESYVEYHAHLDDSSLCQVYNNVAETDASIRAVKDTYGLVPTYRGTLIVPMTFNTSFGTTCTNAEIWGGDAYSYLESNVENLHKDKIDLSDEADFEAFLTDSDAYTIIDKDSPYYRWDITFTQEEMTDAIETVLENRKSLMADAILVEDETGEFVSAGVPELGTVTEIEVAERTVSGVVSKLVIHGSEHTISISGQSNIRAILNPVNQEIVRQDGSTVTGWTSLPSPYYYVEKTDAGFVVHGGGFGHGAGMSIYGAGVLGRQGKSYKYILRHYFSYVDFASIYTMDDGEETADSE
;
A
#
# COMPACT_ATOMS: atom_id res chain seq x y z
N ALA A 1 -31.56 -35.76 -33.19
CA ALA A 1 -31.54 -35.67 -31.71
C ALA A 1 -30.97 -34.32 -31.24
N PHE A 2 -29.80 -33.92 -31.76
CA PHE A 2 -29.12 -32.67 -31.35
C PHE A 2 -29.96 -31.41 -31.63
N VAL A 3 -30.46 -31.22 -32.86
CA VAL A 3 -31.32 -30.06 -33.22
C VAL A 3 -32.55 -29.97 -32.31
N LYS A 4 -33.13 -31.10 -31.94
CA LYS A 4 -34.27 -31.17 -31.03
C LYS A 4 -33.86 -30.72 -29.61
N SER A 5 -32.71 -31.13 -29.12
CA SER A 5 -32.16 -30.73 -27.84
C SER A 5 -31.90 -29.22 -27.81
N VAL A 6 -31.26 -28.67 -28.84
CA VAL A 6 -31.01 -27.23 -28.96
C VAL A 6 -32.33 -26.45 -29.02
N ALA A 7 -33.29 -26.86 -29.87
CA ALA A 7 -34.59 -26.22 -29.99
C ALA A 7 -35.38 -26.21 -28.68
N GLN A 8 -35.29 -27.31 -27.88
CA GLN A 8 -35.95 -27.40 -26.56
C GLN A 8 -35.25 -26.49 -25.54
N THR A 9 -33.92 -26.47 -25.52
CA THR A 9 -33.14 -25.66 -24.57
C THR A 9 -33.36 -24.16 -24.78
N ILE A 10 -33.44 -23.71 -26.05
CA ILE A 10 -33.60 -22.29 -26.40
C ILE A 10 -35.02 -21.87 -26.64
N GLN A 11 -36.02 -22.74 -26.46
CA GLN A 11 -37.45 -22.47 -26.58
C GLN A 11 -37.82 -21.91 -27.97
N VAL A 12 -37.28 -22.51 -29.03
CA VAL A 12 -37.56 -22.13 -30.42
C VAL A 12 -39.01 -22.38 -30.79
N LYS A 13 -39.59 -21.55 -31.66
CA LYS A 13 -40.93 -21.80 -32.21
C LYS A 13 -40.97 -23.14 -32.95
N ALA A 14 -42.01 -23.93 -32.66
CA ALA A 14 -42.20 -25.26 -33.25
C ALA A 14 -42.13 -25.25 -34.79
N SER A 15 -42.62 -24.19 -35.43
CA SER A 15 -42.59 -24.03 -36.87
C SER A 15 -41.18 -24.01 -37.51
N ILE A 16 -40.20 -23.39 -36.80
CA ILE A 16 -38.80 -23.35 -37.30
C ILE A 16 -38.17 -24.73 -37.13
N TYR A 17 -38.42 -25.38 -36.00
CA TYR A 17 -37.93 -26.71 -35.69
C TYR A 17 -38.49 -27.75 -36.68
N GLU A 18 -39.80 -27.74 -36.96
CA GLU A 18 -40.47 -28.64 -37.89
C GLU A 18 -40.00 -28.46 -39.35
N GLU A 19 -39.72 -27.22 -39.75
CA GLU A 19 -39.23 -26.92 -41.10
C GLU A 19 -37.82 -27.43 -41.34
N VAL A 20 -36.88 -27.28 -40.37
CA VAL A 20 -35.49 -27.79 -40.49
C VAL A 20 -35.47 -29.33 -40.51
N LEU A 21 -36.34 -29.98 -39.73
CA LEU A 21 -36.44 -31.44 -39.65
C LEU A 21 -37.43 -32.05 -40.65
N ASN A 22 -37.98 -31.27 -41.55
CA ASN A 22 -39.03 -31.70 -42.50
C ASN A 22 -38.69 -33.04 -43.16
N GLY A 23 -39.43 -34.09 -42.82
CA GLY A 23 -39.24 -35.43 -43.33
C GLY A 23 -38.09 -36.27 -42.73
N LYS A 24 -37.31 -35.73 -41.81
CA LYS A 24 -36.22 -36.44 -41.11
C LYS A 24 -36.76 -37.14 -39.86
N LYS A 25 -36.22 -38.36 -39.58
CA LYS A 25 -36.46 -39.09 -38.34
C LYS A 25 -35.46 -38.62 -37.27
N ASP A 26 -35.78 -38.78 -35.99
CA ASP A 26 -34.91 -38.48 -34.87
C ASP A 26 -33.51 -39.16 -34.92
N SER A 27 -33.39 -40.26 -35.73
CA SER A 27 -32.16 -40.98 -35.99
C SER A 27 -31.32 -40.43 -37.11
N ASP A 28 -31.83 -39.48 -37.89
CA ASP A 28 -31.16 -39.00 -39.09
C ASP A 28 -30.14 -37.89 -38.69
N TYR A 29 -29.00 -37.87 -39.38
CA TYR A 29 -28.01 -36.83 -39.20
C TYR A 29 -28.47 -35.52 -39.88
N VAL A 30 -28.25 -34.40 -39.20
CA VAL A 30 -28.37 -33.06 -39.76
C VAL A 30 -26.99 -32.65 -40.26
N THR A 31 -26.90 -32.18 -41.48
CA THR A 31 -25.64 -31.68 -42.07
C THR A 31 -25.23 -30.37 -41.38
N LYS A 32 -23.96 -29.99 -41.48
CA LYS A 32 -23.46 -28.71 -40.99
C LYS A 32 -24.24 -27.51 -41.58
N ALA A 33 -24.46 -27.55 -42.91
CA ALA A 33 -25.19 -26.48 -43.59
C ALA A 33 -26.66 -26.35 -43.13
N GLU A 34 -27.36 -27.48 -42.95
CA GLU A 34 -28.73 -27.48 -42.41
C GLU A 34 -28.82 -26.98 -40.99
N PHE A 35 -27.79 -27.25 -40.20
CA PHE A 35 -27.71 -26.73 -38.83
C PHE A 35 -27.37 -25.25 -38.79
N GLU A 36 -26.48 -24.77 -39.65
CA GLU A 36 -26.15 -23.36 -39.79
C GLU A 36 -27.35 -22.53 -40.25
N ASP A 37 -28.12 -23.00 -41.26
CA ASP A 37 -29.38 -22.37 -41.70
C ASP A 37 -30.40 -22.31 -40.53
N PHE A 38 -30.56 -23.40 -39.80
CA PHE A 38 -31.40 -23.44 -38.60
C PHE A 38 -30.95 -22.43 -37.55
N TYR A 39 -29.65 -22.34 -37.26
CA TYR A 39 -29.07 -21.41 -36.30
C TYR A 39 -29.29 -19.96 -36.73
N GLU A 40 -28.97 -19.59 -37.98
CA GLU A 40 -29.15 -18.23 -38.46
C GLU A 40 -30.61 -17.77 -38.39
N ARG A 41 -31.53 -18.65 -38.72
CA ARG A 41 -32.97 -18.41 -38.63
C ARG A 41 -33.47 -18.24 -37.22
N ILE A 42 -32.86 -18.95 -36.25
CA ILE A 42 -33.13 -18.78 -34.83
C ILE A 42 -32.62 -17.44 -34.32
N VAL A 43 -31.39 -17.07 -34.66
CA VAL A 43 -30.79 -15.79 -34.25
C VAL A 43 -31.56 -14.60 -34.85
N ALA A 44 -31.99 -14.70 -36.10
CA ALA A 44 -32.84 -13.72 -36.73
C ALA A 44 -34.26 -13.67 -36.14
N SER A 45 -34.68 -14.68 -35.39
CA SER A 45 -35.99 -14.75 -34.76
C SER A 45 -36.02 -13.87 -33.50
N SER A 46 -36.88 -12.83 -33.48
CA SER A 46 -37.05 -11.94 -32.32
C SER A 46 -37.50 -12.63 -31.00
N THR A 47 -37.71 -13.94 -31.01
CA THR A 47 -38.16 -14.76 -29.87
C THR A 47 -37.02 -15.37 -29.08
N VAL A 48 -35.77 -15.36 -29.58
CA VAL A 48 -34.59 -15.94 -28.89
C VAL A 48 -33.58 -14.83 -28.64
N LYS A 49 -33.81 -14.05 -27.59
CA LYS A 49 -32.86 -13.05 -27.16
C LYS A 49 -31.72 -13.73 -26.41
N GLY A 50 -30.45 -13.33 -26.71
CA GLY A 50 -29.25 -13.77 -26.02
C GLY A 50 -28.65 -15.10 -26.48
N LEU A 51 -29.13 -15.69 -27.60
CA LEU A 51 -28.44 -16.81 -28.25
C LEU A 51 -27.29 -16.28 -29.11
N LEU A 52 -26.08 -16.81 -28.88
CA LEU A 52 -24.86 -16.44 -29.60
C LEU A 52 -24.10 -17.71 -29.96
N ARG A 53 -23.54 -17.76 -31.18
CA ARG A 53 -22.49 -18.72 -31.55
C ARG A 53 -21.19 -17.94 -31.67
N LYS A 54 -20.14 -18.42 -30.98
CA LYS A 54 -18.84 -17.75 -30.94
C LYS A 54 -17.72 -18.80 -30.92
N ASP A 55 -16.61 -18.48 -31.58
CA ASP A 55 -15.36 -19.18 -31.35
C ASP A 55 -14.66 -18.53 -30.16
N VAL A 56 -14.17 -19.31 -29.22
CA VAL A 56 -13.50 -18.87 -27.97
C VAL A 56 -12.23 -19.70 -27.76
N LEU A 57 -11.19 -19.05 -27.28
CA LEU A 57 -9.96 -19.73 -26.81
C LEU A 57 -10.19 -20.23 -25.39
N VAL A 58 -9.85 -21.48 -25.09
CA VAL A 58 -9.79 -22.01 -23.74
C VAL A 58 -8.36 -21.87 -23.25
N LEU A 59 -8.02 -20.73 -22.65
CA LEU A 59 -6.66 -20.47 -22.18
C LEU A 59 -6.36 -21.13 -20.84
N ALA A 60 -7.30 -21.08 -19.89
CA ALA A 60 -7.16 -21.74 -18.61
C ALA A 60 -8.53 -22.13 -18.04
N ILE A 61 -8.72 -23.38 -17.66
CA ILE A 61 -9.92 -23.88 -16.99
C ILE A 61 -9.78 -23.67 -15.48
N SER A 62 -10.87 -23.26 -14.81
CA SER A 62 -10.91 -23.13 -13.35
C SER A 62 -10.67 -24.48 -12.68
N GLU A 63 -9.74 -24.50 -11.73
CA GLU A 63 -9.40 -25.71 -10.96
C GLU A 63 -10.51 -26.11 -9.98
N ASP A 64 -11.30 -25.15 -9.49
CA ASP A 64 -12.28 -25.36 -8.42
C ASP A 64 -13.51 -26.16 -8.88
N ASP A 65 -14.08 -25.81 -10.04
CA ASP A 65 -15.37 -26.39 -10.46
C ASP A 65 -15.39 -26.88 -11.91
N LYS A 66 -14.34 -26.57 -12.69
CA LYS A 66 -14.18 -26.91 -14.12
C LYS A 66 -15.36 -26.46 -15.01
N THR A 67 -16.20 -25.56 -14.50
CA THR A 67 -17.36 -25.04 -15.23
C THR A 67 -17.12 -23.66 -15.81
N SER A 68 -15.93 -23.09 -15.59
CA SER A 68 -15.51 -21.83 -16.15
C SER A 68 -14.10 -21.89 -16.72
N PHE A 69 -13.80 -20.99 -17.66
CA PHE A 69 -12.46 -20.82 -18.21
C PHE A 69 -12.20 -19.37 -18.59
N PHE A 70 -10.94 -19.00 -18.63
CA PHE A 70 -10.43 -17.73 -19.08
C PHE A 70 -9.94 -17.82 -20.54
N ASP A 71 -10.23 -16.81 -21.38
CA ASP A 71 -9.81 -16.80 -22.80
C ASP A 71 -8.63 -15.85 -23.07
N GLY A 72 -8.10 -15.22 -22.05
CA GLY A 72 -7.07 -14.19 -22.14
C GLY A 72 -7.64 -12.78 -21.95
N GLN A 73 -8.96 -12.59 -21.97
CA GLN A 73 -9.64 -11.32 -21.75
C GLN A 73 -10.85 -11.46 -20.82
N ASP A 74 -11.70 -12.45 -21.09
CA ASP A 74 -12.95 -12.67 -20.38
C ASP A 74 -13.01 -14.06 -19.75
N THR A 75 -13.74 -14.17 -18.65
CA THR A 75 -14.09 -15.48 -18.07
C THR A 75 -15.45 -15.94 -18.58
N TYR A 76 -15.47 -17.13 -19.15
CA TYR A 76 -16.68 -17.79 -19.66
C TYR A 76 -17.15 -18.87 -18.69
N ASN A 77 -18.46 -18.89 -18.44
CA ASN A 77 -19.11 -19.91 -17.62
C ASN A 77 -19.88 -20.92 -18.51
N ALA A 78 -19.79 -22.20 -18.21
CA ALA A 78 -20.55 -23.26 -18.85
C ALA A 78 -21.60 -23.87 -17.92
N GLU A 79 -22.62 -24.52 -18.48
CA GLU A 79 -23.64 -25.27 -17.73
C GLU A 79 -23.21 -26.72 -17.42
N PHE A 80 -21.96 -27.05 -17.69
CA PHE A 80 -21.36 -28.40 -17.57
C PHE A 80 -19.85 -28.29 -17.31
N GLU A 81 -19.23 -29.34 -16.83
CA GLU A 81 -17.78 -29.44 -16.69
C GLU A 81 -17.09 -29.46 -18.06
N ILE A 82 -16.03 -28.66 -18.21
CA ILE A 82 -15.22 -28.54 -19.42
C ILE A 82 -14.06 -29.52 -19.31
N ASP A 83 -13.83 -30.31 -20.35
CA ASP A 83 -12.74 -31.29 -20.41
C ASP A 83 -11.39 -30.55 -20.54
N GLU A 84 -10.44 -30.88 -19.67
CA GLU A 84 -9.08 -30.29 -19.66
C GLU A 84 -8.33 -30.43 -20.98
N SER A 85 -8.66 -31.44 -21.80
CA SER A 85 -8.09 -31.61 -23.13
C SER A 85 -8.42 -30.47 -24.10
N TYR A 86 -9.35 -29.57 -23.74
CA TYR A 86 -9.65 -28.39 -24.52
C TYR A 86 -8.74 -27.18 -24.19
N GLU A 87 -7.95 -27.23 -23.14
CA GLU A 87 -7.01 -26.14 -22.87
C GLU A 87 -6.02 -25.96 -24.04
N GLY A 88 -5.78 -24.69 -24.38
CA GLY A 88 -4.96 -24.31 -25.54
C GLY A 88 -5.65 -24.42 -26.89
N ASN A 89 -6.94 -24.77 -26.95
CA ASN A 89 -7.68 -24.93 -28.20
C ASN A 89 -8.76 -23.86 -28.40
N VAL A 90 -9.05 -23.54 -29.65
CA VAL A 90 -10.20 -22.72 -30.02
C VAL A 90 -11.42 -23.61 -30.17
N LEU A 91 -12.51 -23.26 -29.49
CA LEU A 91 -13.77 -23.98 -29.51
C LEU A 91 -14.88 -23.14 -30.15
N ASP A 92 -15.71 -23.78 -30.97
CA ASP A 92 -16.98 -23.24 -31.49
C ASP A 92 -18.08 -23.58 -30.49
N VAL A 93 -18.63 -22.57 -29.82
CA VAL A 93 -19.58 -22.75 -28.73
C VAL A 93 -20.92 -22.05 -28.98
N TYR A 94 -21.97 -22.58 -28.37
CA TYR A 94 -23.28 -21.93 -28.29
C TYR A 94 -23.50 -21.38 -26.89
N MET A 95 -23.87 -20.10 -26.84
CA MET A 95 -24.09 -19.37 -25.60
C MET A 95 -25.54 -18.88 -25.51
N LYS A 96 -26.07 -18.85 -24.27
CA LYS A 96 -27.36 -18.27 -23.94
C LYS A 96 -27.25 -17.53 -22.61
N ASN A 97 -27.69 -16.27 -22.60
CA ASN A 97 -27.64 -15.40 -21.42
C ASN A 97 -26.22 -15.34 -20.78
N GLY A 98 -25.19 -15.27 -21.62
CA GLY A 98 -23.79 -15.19 -21.17
C GLY A 98 -23.15 -16.52 -20.73
N LYS A 99 -23.88 -17.65 -20.75
CA LYS A 99 -23.35 -18.96 -20.40
C LYS A 99 -23.25 -19.89 -21.60
N ILE A 100 -22.20 -20.68 -21.66
CA ILE A 100 -22.03 -21.73 -22.66
C ILE A 100 -22.93 -22.92 -22.26
N PHE A 101 -23.87 -23.27 -23.11
CA PHE A 101 -24.71 -24.45 -22.89
C PHE A 101 -24.32 -25.63 -23.76
N LYS A 102 -23.44 -25.42 -24.78
CA LYS A 102 -22.92 -26.49 -25.61
C LYS A 102 -21.62 -26.11 -26.31
N ILE A 103 -20.66 -27.02 -26.31
CA ILE A 103 -19.53 -27.06 -27.24
C ILE A 103 -20.01 -27.76 -28.49
N ASN A 104 -19.91 -27.10 -29.65
CA ASN A 104 -20.31 -27.66 -30.93
C ASN A 104 -19.19 -28.57 -31.48
N ARG A 105 -17.97 -28.04 -31.54
CA ARG A 105 -16.77 -28.66 -32.07
C ARG A 105 -15.55 -27.82 -31.76
N LEU A 106 -14.36 -28.29 -32.18
CA LEU A 106 -13.19 -27.42 -32.28
C LEU A 106 -13.45 -26.31 -33.28
N GLY A 107 -13.00 -25.08 -32.98
CA GLY A 107 -13.25 -23.89 -33.79
C GLY A 107 -12.52 -23.93 -35.13
N ASP A 108 -13.06 -23.21 -36.11
CA ASP A 108 -12.44 -23.06 -37.44
C ASP A 108 -11.65 -21.73 -37.55
N THR A 109 -11.80 -20.80 -36.60
CA THR A 109 -11.13 -19.50 -36.61
C THR A 109 -9.82 -19.54 -35.83
N GLN A 110 -8.97 -18.57 -36.12
CA GLN A 110 -7.77 -18.30 -35.33
C GLN A 110 -8.05 -17.18 -34.34
N ILE A 111 -7.54 -17.33 -33.10
CA ILE A 111 -7.62 -16.32 -32.04
C ILE A 111 -6.20 -15.96 -31.66
N THR A 112 -5.91 -14.67 -31.59
CA THR A 112 -4.58 -14.14 -31.21
C THR A 112 -4.59 -13.69 -29.78
N LEU A 113 -3.71 -14.27 -28.94
CA LEU A 113 -3.36 -13.79 -27.64
C LEU A 113 -2.16 -12.84 -27.79
N GLN A 114 -2.38 -11.56 -27.45
CA GLN A 114 -1.39 -10.50 -27.68
C GLN A 114 -0.47 -10.30 -26.49
N ASN A 115 0.74 -9.82 -26.75
CA ASN A 115 1.69 -9.35 -25.74
C ASN A 115 2.07 -10.40 -24.70
N VAL A 116 2.32 -11.63 -25.15
CA VAL A 116 2.68 -12.79 -24.33
C VAL A 116 4.19 -12.82 -24.11
N TRP A 117 4.64 -13.13 -22.90
CA TRP A 117 6.04 -13.48 -22.66
C TRP A 117 6.27 -14.96 -22.98
N VAL A 118 7.03 -15.23 -24.03
CA VAL A 118 7.40 -16.58 -24.44
C VAL A 118 8.72 -16.94 -23.77
N GLU A 119 8.73 -17.96 -22.93
CA GLU A 119 9.93 -18.45 -22.24
C GLU A 119 10.72 -19.41 -23.11
N SER A 120 10.04 -20.34 -23.76
CA SER A 120 10.71 -21.34 -24.60
C SER A 120 9.76 -21.93 -25.65
N VAL A 121 10.37 -22.33 -26.77
CA VAL A 121 9.71 -23.15 -27.79
C VAL A 121 10.59 -24.37 -28.06
N THR A 122 10.24 -25.51 -27.46
CA THR A 122 11.04 -26.75 -27.52
C THR A 122 10.14 -27.96 -27.69
N ASP A 123 10.61 -28.97 -28.45
CA ASP A 123 9.91 -30.23 -28.64
C ASP A 123 8.45 -30.12 -29.09
N GLY A 124 8.13 -29.11 -29.92
CA GLY A 124 6.78 -28.87 -30.42
C GLY A 124 5.83 -28.33 -29.36
N LYS A 125 6.34 -27.70 -28.31
CA LYS A 125 5.59 -27.01 -27.26
C LYS A 125 6.14 -25.63 -27.07
N CYS A 126 5.24 -24.71 -26.72
CA CYS A 126 5.57 -23.33 -26.30
C CYS A 126 5.18 -23.14 -24.83
N THR A 127 6.15 -22.79 -24.01
CA THR A 127 5.94 -22.34 -22.63
C THR A 127 5.95 -20.83 -22.60
N PHE A 128 4.94 -20.24 -21.95
CA PHE A 128 4.75 -18.80 -21.94
C PHE A 128 4.02 -18.31 -20.68
N LEU A 129 4.20 -17.03 -20.38
CA LEU A 129 3.43 -16.31 -19.37
C LEU A 129 2.48 -15.31 -20.04
N TYR A 130 1.29 -15.21 -19.47
CA TYR A 130 0.31 -14.18 -19.83
C TYR A 130 -0.22 -13.53 -18.53
N GLY A 131 0.37 -12.41 -18.17
CA GLY A 131 0.29 -11.92 -16.79
C GLY A 131 0.95 -12.97 -15.86
N ASN A 132 0.28 -13.31 -14.77
CA ASN A 132 0.75 -14.33 -13.82
C ASN A 132 0.37 -15.77 -14.21
N LEU A 133 -0.16 -15.97 -15.41
CA LEU A 133 -0.60 -17.29 -15.87
C LEU A 133 0.49 -17.96 -16.71
N GLU A 134 1.18 -18.95 -16.14
CA GLU A 134 2.11 -19.81 -16.86
C GLU A 134 1.37 -20.98 -17.54
N LYS A 135 1.62 -21.19 -18.84
CA LYS A 135 1.04 -22.29 -19.62
C LYS A 135 2.02 -22.88 -20.62
N THR A 136 1.86 -24.17 -20.90
CA THR A 136 2.62 -24.89 -21.93
C THR A 136 1.66 -25.60 -22.87
N TYR A 137 1.64 -25.17 -24.14
CA TYR A 137 0.75 -25.77 -25.15
C TYR A 137 1.49 -26.27 -26.38
N PRO A 138 0.89 -27.21 -27.15
CA PRO A 138 1.44 -27.65 -28.42
C PRO A 138 1.63 -26.46 -29.38
N ALA A 139 2.81 -26.35 -29.96
CA ALA A 139 3.15 -25.37 -30.99
C ALA A 139 3.58 -26.08 -32.27
N ARG A 140 2.89 -25.79 -33.39
CA ARG A 140 3.09 -26.48 -34.66
C ARG A 140 4.00 -25.74 -35.65
N THR A 141 4.52 -24.58 -35.24
CA THR A 141 5.39 -23.78 -36.09
C THR A 141 6.80 -23.75 -35.53
N GLU A 142 7.78 -23.82 -36.43
CA GLU A 142 9.11 -23.24 -36.21
C GLU A 142 8.91 -21.73 -36.16
N GLU A 143 9.65 -21.06 -35.29
CA GLU A 143 9.60 -19.62 -35.04
C GLU A 143 9.73 -18.86 -36.37
N ASP A 144 8.73 -18.08 -36.75
CA ASP A 144 8.83 -17.13 -37.85
C ASP A 144 9.63 -15.91 -37.36
N ILE A 145 10.96 -16.08 -37.31
CA ILE A 145 11.88 -14.97 -37.00
C ILE A 145 11.89 -14.09 -38.23
N PRO A 146 11.38 -12.86 -38.18
CA PRO A 146 11.51 -11.96 -39.31
C PRO A 146 12.99 -11.79 -39.65
N ASP A 147 13.36 -12.00 -40.91
CA ASP A 147 14.68 -11.63 -41.42
C ASP A 147 14.88 -10.11 -41.26
N GLY A 148 15.44 -9.71 -40.13
CA GLY A 148 15.70 -8.32 -39.81
C GLY A 148 15.76 -8.13 -38.29
N ALA A 149 16.88 -7.64 -37.80
CA ALA A 149 17.03 -7.31 -36.39
C ALA A 149 15.92 -6.38 -35.93
N VAL A 150 15.31 -6.68 -34.77
CA VAL A 150 14.38 -5.77 -34.10
C VAL A 150 15.09 -4.43 -33.92
N THR A 151 14.58 -3.38 -34.55
CA THR A 151 15.19 -2.06 -34.46
C THR A 151 14.87 -1.48 -33.09
N VAL A 152 15.83 -1.51 -32.16
CA VAL A 152 15.72 -0.83 -30.87
C VAL A 152 16.05 0.65 -31.10
N ALA A 153 15.06 1.52 -31.06
CA ALA A 153 15.30 2.97 -31.02
C ALA A 153 15.56 3.35 -29.55
N THR A 154 16.77 3.83 -29.25
CA THR A 154 17.13 4.30 -27.91
C THR A 154 17.01 5.82 -27.83
N SER A 155 16.52 6.36 -26.73
CA SER A 155 16.57 7.78 -26.39
C SER A 155 17.97 8.20 -25.86
N LEU A 156 18.81 7.23 -25.55
CA LEU A 156 20.17 7.42 -25.04
C LEU A 156 21.15 7.51 -26.20
N ASP A 157 21.66 8.71 -26.48
CA ASP A 157 22.69 9.06 -27.46
C ASP A 157 22.57 8.39 -28.84
N ALA A 158 22.39 9.19 -29.87
CA ALA A 158 22.25 8.76 -31.27
C ALA A 158 23.44 7.92 -31.80
N ASP A 159 24.52 7.79 -31.04
CA ASP A 159 25.76 7.07 -31.41
C ASP A 159 25.87 5.66 -30.80
N ARG A 160 24.91 5.22 -29.93
CA ARG A 160 24.88 3.87 -29.38
C ARG A 160 23.71 3.07 -29.95
N GLN A 161 23.79 2.73 -31.21
CA GLN A 161 23.09 1.57 -31.75
C GLN A 161 23.78 0.30 -31.25
N THR A 162 23.51 -0.11 -30.04
CA THR A 162 23.84 -1.47 -29.62
C THR A 162 22.74 -2.38 -30.20
N GLU A 163 23.14 -3.35 -31.05
CA GLU A 163 22.34 -4.54 -31.27
C GLU A 163 22.00 -5.08 -29.86
N ALA A 164 20.72 -5.05 -29.51
CA ALA A 164 20.27 -5.71 -28.28
C ALA A 164 20.46 -7.21 -28.53
N GLY A 165 21.57 -7.74 -28.07
CA GLY A 165 21.70 -9.14 -27.84
C GLY A 165 20.71 -9.46 -26.73
N TYR A 166 19.63 -10.17 -27.04
CA TYR A 166 18.73 -10.72 -26.06
C TYR A 166 19.51 -11.82 -25.31
N GLU A 167 20.13 -11.46 -24.19
CA GLU A 167 20.67 -12.43 -23.23
C GLU A 167 19.58 -12.91 -22.24
N THR A 168 18.31 -12.47 -22.41
CA THR A 168 17.18 -12.96 -21.63
C THR A 168 16.65 -14.27 -22.20
N ALA A 169 16.29 -15.20 -21.32
CA ALA A 169 15.78 -16.54 -21.67
C ALA A 169 14.40 -16.54 -22.35
N GLY A 170 13.80 -15.36 -22.66
CA GLY A 170 12.49 -15.24 -23.26
C GLY A 170 12.29 -13.96 -24.09
N TYR A 171 11.11 -13.76 -24.67
CA TYR A 171 10.75 -12.61 -25.51
C TYR A 171 9.23 -12.36 -25.57
N VAL A 172 8.81 -11.14 -25.92
CA VAL A 172 7.40 -10.80 -26.15
C VAL A 172 6.97 -11.26 -27.56
N ALA A 173 5.81 -11.90 -27.66
CA ALA A 173 5.19 -12.28 -28.93
C ALA A 173 3.67 -12.29 -28.86
N ASN A 174 3.02 -12.32 -30.02
CA ASN A 174 1.61 -12.66 -30.16
C ASN A 174 1.50 -14.16 -30.51
N LEU A 175 0.70 -14.89 -29.75
CA LEU A 175 0.45 -16.32 -30.01
C LEU A 175 -0.89 -16.49 -30.71
N VAL A 176 -0.89 -17.08 -31.90
CA VAL A 176 -2.09 -17.38 -32.67
C VAL A 176 -2.50 -18.83 -32.41
N PHE A 177 -3.68 -19.00 -31.85
CA PHE A 177 -4.28 -20.30 -31.54
C PHE A 177 -5.31 -20.71 -32.57
N ASP A 178 -5.41 -22.01 -32.80
CA ASP A 178 -6.49 -22.63 -33.53
C ASP A 178 -7.04 -23.88 -32.78
N TYR A 179 -7.71 -24.76 -33.49
CA TYR A 179 -8.31 -25.97 -32.93
C TYR A 179 -7.32 -26.99 -32.36
N ALA A 180 -6.03 -26.84 -32.57
CA ALA A 180 -5.00 -27.80 -32.17
C ALA A 180 -3.80 -27.13 -31.47
N GLY A 181 -3.99 -25.99 -30.84
CA GLY A 181 -2.99 -25.27 -30.12
C GLY A 181 -2.40 -24.07 -30.88
N ILE A 182 -1.17 -23.73 -30.58
CA ILE A 182 -0.48 -22.58 -31.17
C ILE A 182 -0.09 -22.93 -32.62
N CYS A 183 -0.60 -22.17 -33.58
CA CYS A 183 -0.33 -22.35 -35.00
C CYS A 183 0.63 -21.30 -35.59
N LYS A 184 0.86 -20.16 -34.87
CA LYS A 184 1.79 -19.13 -35.27
C LYS A 184 2.29 -18.35 -34.05
N ILE A 185 3.57 -17.91 -34.08
CA ILE A 185 4.19 -17.03 -33.10
C ILE A 185 4.65 -15.79 -33.87
N GLU A 186 4.12 -14.59 -33.52
CA GLU A 186 4.39 -13.34 -34.22
C GLU A 186 5.16 -12.39 -33.28
N ARG A 187 6.39 -12.05 -33.63
CA ARG A 187 7.19 -11.08 -32.86
C ARG A 187 6.83 -9.64 -33.22
N PRO A 188 6.77 -8.71 -32.26
CA PRO A 188 6.61 -7.29 -32.54
C PRO A 188 7.74 -6.75 -33.42
N GLN A 189 7.40 -5.85 -34.34
CA GLN A 189 8.36 -5.32 -35.30
C GLN A 189 9.18 -4.12 -34.74
N LYS A 190 8.73 -3.52 -33.65
CA LYS A 190 9.35 -2.31 -33.11
C LYS A 190 9.41 -2.37 -31.58
N VAL A 191 10.61 -2.18 -31.04
CA VAL A 191 10.87 -1.99 -29.62
C VAL A 191 11.48 -0.62 -29.42
N LEU A 192 11.00 0.12 -28.44
CA LEU A 192 11.60 1.38 -27.99
C LEU A 192 12.22 1.14 -26.62
N ARG A 193 13.44 1.57 -26.44
CA ARG A 193 14.10 1.58 -25.14
C ARG A 193 14.19 3.01 -24.64
N GLY A 194 13.74 3.29 -23.42
CA GLY A 194 13.78 4.64 -22.87
C GLY A 194 13.42 4.70 -21.41
N LYS A 195 13.80 5.82 -20.78
CA LYS A 195 13.43 6.13 -19.39
C LYS A 195 12.02 6.70 -19.35
N VAL A 196 11.16 6.10 -18.53
CA VAL A 196 9.82 6.63 -18.25
C VAL A 196 9.94 7.74 -17.21
N ILE A 197 9.39 8.91 -17.50
CA ILE A 197 9.43 10.09 -16.62
C ILE A 197 8.09 10.46 -16.02
N SER A 198 7.00 9.91 -16.54
CA SER A 198 5.64 10.07 -15.98
C SER A 198 4.74 8.95 -16.47
N THR A 199 3.78 8.55 -15.65
CA THR A 199 2.75 7.56 -15.97
C THR A 199 1.36 8.14 -15.75
N GLY A 200 0.45 7.92 -16.73
CA GLY A 200 -0.97 8.20 -16.63
C GLY A 200 -1.78 6.91 -16.63
N ASP A 201 -3.11 7.02 -16.64
CA ASP A 201 -3.99 5.84 -16.67
C ASP A 201 -3.94 5.11 -18.03
N THR A 202 -3.64 5.81 -19.13
CA THR A 202 -3.66 5.28 -20.50
C THR A 202 -2.43 5.65 -21.33
N ASP A 203 -1.45 6.31 -20.74
CA ASP A 203 -0.25 6.76 -21.42
C ASP A 203 0.97 6.83 -20.48
N ILE A 204 2.14 6.83 -21.08
CA ILE A 204 3.42 7.06 -20.39
C ILE A 204 4.19 8.14 -21.15
N GLN A 205 4.96 8.94 -20.38
CA GLN A 205 5.89 9.90 -20.95
C GLN A 205 7.29 9.30 -20.88
N VAL A 206 7.98 9.28 -22.03
CA VAL A 206 9.31 8.73 -22.15
C VAL A 206 10.30 9.85 -22.50
N GLU A 207 11.38 9.92 -21.76
CA GLU A 207 12.43 10.93 -21.92
C GLU A 207 12.93 10.97 -23.38
N ASN A 208 13.02 12.17 -23.98
CA ASN A 208 13.42 12.43 -25.36
C ASN A 208 12.57 11.77 -26.49
N ILE A 209 11.52 11.02 -26.13
CA ILE A 209 10.58 10.39 -27.07
C ILE A 209 9.22 11.08 -27.02
N GLY A 210 8.75 11.47 -25.83
CA GLY A 210 7.43 12.06 -25.61
C GLY A 210 6.39 11.04 -25.15
N GLY A 211 5.11 11.39 -25.30
CA GLY A 211 3.99 10.57 -24.85
C GLY A 211 3.74 9.35 -25.73
N LEU A 212 3.58 8.20 -25.12
CA LEU A 212 3.20 6.93 -25.73
C LEU A 212 1.89 6.46 -25.12
N THR A 213 0.91 6.12 -25.95
CA THR A 213 -0.37 5.56 -25.50
C THR A 213 -0.22 4.05 -25.24
N LEU A 214 -0.79 3.57 -24.15
CA LEU A 214 -0.87 2.15 -23.83
C LEU A 214 -1.95 1.46 -24.68
N GLY A 215 -1.72 0.21 -25.05
CA GLY A 215 -2.74 -0.66 -25.65
C GLY A 215 -3.82 -1.03 -24.64
N ASP A 216 -5.02 -1.37 -25.11
CA ASP A 216 -6.14 -1.73 -24.22
C ASP A 216 -5.86 -2.97 -23.38
N TYR A 217 -4.95 -3.85 -23.85
CA TYR A 217 -4.52 -5.10 -23.20
C TYR A 217 -3.00 -5.14 -23.07
N TYR A 218 -2.39 -4.02 -22.69
CA TYR A 218 -0.94 -4.01 -22.45
C TYR A 218 -0.57 -4.91 -21.29
N LYS A 219 0.67 -5.42 -21.34
CA LYS A 219 1.27 -6.27 -20.31
C LYS A 219 2.60 -5.69 -19.84
N MET A 220 2.93 -5.95 -18.59
CA MET A 220 4.24 -5.62 -18.02
C MET A 220 4.89 -6.89 -17.51
N TYR A 221 6.18 -7.04 -17.78
CA TYR A 221 6.97 -8.19 -17.36
C TYR A 221 8.27 -7.70 -16.73
N ASN A 222 8.52 -8.10 -15.50
CA ASN A 222 9.83 -7.95 -14.87
C ASN A 222 10.58 -9.28 -15.05
N VAL A 223 11.65 -9.25 -15.85
CA VAL A 223 12.45 -10.44 -16.17
C VAL A 223 13.87 -10.33 -15.58
N TYR A 224 14.09 -9.39 -14.67
CA TYR A 224 15.33 -9.27 -13.93
C TYR A 224 15.46 -10.48 -12.99
N GLU A 225 16.65 -11.13 -13.00
CA GLU A 225 16.94 -12.33 -12.20
C GLU A 225 16.04 -13.54 -12.47
N ASP A 226 15.66 -13.77 -13.72
CA ASP A 226 14.78 -14.87 -14.15
C ASP A 226 13.37 -14.85 -13.51
N ALA A 227 12.99 -13.79 -12.83
CA ALA A 227 11.64 -13.58 -12.36
C ALA A 227 10.79 -12.93 -13.45
N VAL A 228 9.62 -13.50 -13.73
CA VAL A 228 8.63 -12.86 -14.61
C VAL A 228 7.37 -12.62 -13.81
N ASP A 229 7.06 -11.35 -13.59
CA ASP A 229 5.93 -10.94 -12.77
C ASP A 229 5.20 -9.75 -13.42
N GLU A 230 3.89 -9.60 -13.18
CA GLU A 230 3.13 -8.45 -13.64
C GLU A 230 3.30 -7.30 -12.64
N GLU A 231 3.90 -6.20 -13.09
CA GLU A 231 4.27 -5.07 -12.25
C GLU A 231 3.30 -3.90 -12.37
N SER A 232 3.34 -2.99 -11.40
CA SER A 232 2.57 -1.75 -11.46
C SER A 232 3.21 -0.74 -12.41
N LEU A 233 2.38 0.00 -13.14
CA LEU A 233 2.82 1.02 -14.11
C LEU A 233 3.71 2.11 -13.46
N SER A 234 3.42 2.48 -12.20
CA SER A 234 4.20 3.47 -11.46
C SER A 234 5.64 3.05 -11.18
N LEU A 235 5.92 1.74 -11.12
CA LEU A 235 7.26 1.19 -10.95
C LEU A 235 8.21 1.60 -12.08
N LEU A 236 7.69 1.85 -13.29
CA LEU A 236 8.51 2.26 -14.44
C LEU A 236 9.32 3.53 -14.18
N LEU A 237 8.90 4.37 -13.23
CA LEU A 237 9.61 5.62 -12.88
C LEU A 237 10.97 5.39 -12.20
N GLY A 238 11.19 4.21 -11.61
CA GLY A 238 12.44 3.86 -10.93
C GLY A 238 13.54 3.30 -11.82
N TYR A 239 13.23 2.99 -13.09
CA TYR A 239 14.21 2.36 -13.98
C TYR A 239 14.94 3.35 -14.86
N SER A 240 16.23 3.11 -15.11
CA SER A 240 17.05 3.92 -16.02
C SER A 240 16.53 3.84 -17.46
N TYR A 241 16.00 2.71 -17.85
CA TYR A 241 15.24 2.48 -19.08
C TYR A 241 14.36 1.22 -18.95
N VAL A 242 13.38 1.10 -19.83
CA VAL A 242 12.57 -0.11 -20.04
C VAL A 242 12.42 -0.37 -21.53
N ASP A 243 12.15 -1.60 -21.91
CA ASP A 243 11.87 -1.99 -23.29
C ASP A 243 10.36 -1.99 -23.55
N MET A 244 9.91 -1.16 -24.48
CA MET A 244 8.50 -0.99 -24.84
C MET A 244 8.23 -1.59 -26.22
N TYR A 245 7.42 -2.61 -26.26
CA TYR A 245 7.04 -3.33 -27.48
C TYR A 245 5.81 -2.66 -28.10
N LEU A 246 5.97 -2.10 -29.31
CA LEU A 246 4.88 -1.38 -29.97
C LEU A 246 4.08 -2.28 -30.90
N GLN A 247 2.76 -2.19 -30.79
CA GLN A 247 1.80 -2.78 -31.71
C GLN A 247 0.82 -1.69 -32.18
N ASP A 248 0.66 -1.55 -33.48
CA ASP A 248 -0.22 -0.51 -34.10
C ASP A 248 0.03 0.91 -33.55
N GLY A 249 1.28 1.21 -33.16
CA GLY A 249 1.69 2.52 -32.64
C GLY A 249 1.37 2.76 -31.17
N LYS A 250 0.81 1.78 -30.46
CA LYS A 250 0.59 1.79 -29.00
C LYS A 250 1.59 0.86 -28.33
N VAL A 251 1.83 1.07 -27.03
CA VAL A 251 2.64 0.16 -26.20
C VAL A 251 1.80 -1.08 -25.87
N GLY A 252 2.18 -2.22 -26.42
CA GLY A 252 1.52 -3.51 -26.16
C GLY A 252 2.15 -4.25 -24.97
N ALA A 253 3.48 -4.16 -24.80
CA ALA A 253 4.15 -4.70 -23.64
C ALA A 253 5.32 -3.81 -23.20
N VAL A 254 5.60 -3.84 -21.90
CA VAL A 254 6.79 -3.25 -21.29
C VAL A 254 7.57 -4.37 -20.63
N VAL A 255 8.89 -4.43 -20.88
CA VAL A 255 9.77 -5.42 -20.26
C VAL A 255 10.85 -4.71 -19.46
N ILE A 256 10.95 -5.09 -18.22
CA ILE A 256 11.96 -4.65 -17.25
C ILE A 256 13.02 -5.75 -17.15
N ASN A 257 14.25 -5.42 -17.45
CA ASN A 257 15.38 -6.36 -17.48
C ASN A 257 16.61 -5.85 -16.71
N GLN A 258 16.37 -5.01 -15.71
CA GLN A 258 17.41 -4.41 -14.87
C GLN A 258 16.90 -4.17 -13.46
N GLU A 259 17.84 -4.00 -12.55
CA GLU A 259 17.55 -3.65 -11.17
C GLU A 259 16.80 -2.31 -11.05
N LEU A 260 15.88 -2.23 -10.10
CA LEU A 260 15.15 -1.02 -9.77
C LEU A 260 16.07 -0.02 -9.08
N LYS A 261 16.15 1.21 -9.59
CA LYS A 261 16.81 2.29 -8.86
C LYS A 261 15.98 2.63 -7.62
N SER A 262 16.55 2.42 -6.46
CA SER A 262 15.93 2.73 -5.17
C SER A 262 16.88 3.57 -4.33
N GLU A 263 16.32 4.40 -3.44
CA GLU A 263 17.07 5.01 -2.34
C GLU A 263 17.13 4.00 -1.21
N ASP A 264 18.29 3.88 -0.56
CA ASP A 264 18.44 3.03 0.61
C ASP A 264 18.12 3.82 1.88
N ILE A 265 17.41 3.17 2.80
CA ILE A 265 17.07 3.73 4.10
C ILE A 265 17.70 2.88 5.21
N ARG A 266 18.17 3.54 6.26
CA ARG A 266 18.85 2.94 7.41
C ARG A 266 18.00 3.16 8.65
N VAL A 267 17.54 2.07 9.27
CA VAL A 267 16.62 2.06 10.39
C VAL A 267 17.31 1.52 11.61
N ILE A 268 17.44 2.32 12.69
CA ILE A 268 17.92 1.80 13.98
C ILE A 268 16.79 1.05 14.67
N ILE A 269 17.08 -0.15 15.17
CA ILE A 269 16.12 -1.05 15.79
C ILE A 269 16.15 -0.91 17.31
N SER A 270 14.99 -0.67 17.90
CA SER A 270 14.80 -0.56 19.34
C SER A 270 14.67 -1.93 20.02
N ASN A 271 14.82 -1.95 21.35
CA ASN A 271 14.49 -3.09 22.21
C ASN A 271 12.97 -3.41 22.21
N ASP A 272 12.54 -4.41 22.98
CA ASP A 272 11.16 -4.94 22.98
C ASP A 272 10.08 -3.87 23.23
N ASP A 273 10.34 -2.90 24.10
CA ASP A 273 9.38 -1.86 24.52
C ASP A 273 9.64 -0.48 23.92
N TYR A 274 10.53 -0.39 22.93
CA TYR A 274 10.94 0.84 22.25
C TYR A 274 11.57 1.91 23.18
N SER A 275 12.13 1.50 24.33
CA SER A 275 12.69 2.43 25.31
C SER A 275 14.18 2.72 25.11
N SER A 276 14.90 1.87 24.38
CA SER A 276 16.35 1.99 24.14
C SER A 276 16.77 1.31 22.83
N TYR A 277 17.88 1.77 22.25
CA TYR A 277 18.57 1.11 21.13
C TYR A 277 19.74 0.23 21.60
N GLU A 278 20.12 0.32 22.87
CA GLU A 278 21.22 -0.43 23.48
C GLU A 278 20.83 -1.90 23.68
N MET A 279 21.61 -2.83 23.09
CA MET A 279 21.43 -4.26 23.25
C MET A 279 22.68 -4.88 23.88
N GLU A 280 22.50 -5.60 24.97
CA GLU A 280 23.60 -6.34 25.62
C GLU A 280 24.03 -7.58 24.82
N MET A 281 23.14 -8.10 23.98
CA MET A 281 23.36 -9.28 23.14
C MET A 281 22.40 -9.23 21.96
N VAL A 282 22.88 -9.60 20.78
CA VAL A 282 22.04 -9.78 19.59
C VAL A 282 22.09 -11.23 19.13
N GLN A 283 20.92 -11.83 18.95
CA GLN A 283 20.75 -13.18 18.41
C GLN A 283 19.89 -13.13 17.17
N PHE A 284 20.34 -13.75 16.08
CA PHE A 284 19.64 -13.76 14.81
C PHE A 284 19.83 -15.07 14.04
N THR A 285 18.99 -15.24 13.05
CA THR A 285 19.06 -16.28 12.01
C THR A 285 18.59 -15.69 10.68
N ALA A 286 18.57 -16.45 9.59
CA ALA A 286 17.94 -16.01 8.35
C ALA A 286 17.12 -17.11 7.69
N THR A 287 16.21 -16.70 6.80
CA THR A 287 15.33 -17.62 6.03
C THR A 287 16.03 -18.28 4.85
N SER A 288 17.16 -17.72 4.39
CA SER A 288 18.10 -18.32 3.42
C SER A 288 19.46 -18.55 4.08
N ALA A 289 20.42 -19.12 3.37
CA ALA A 289 21.82 -19.03 3.75
C ALA A 289 22.21 -17.53 3.84
N PHE A 290 23.15 -17.20 4.71
CA PHE A 290 23.56 -15.82 4.94
C PHE A 290 25.03 -15.73 5.31
N THR A 291 25.64 -14.60 5.03
CA THR A 291 27.04 -14.33 5.30
C THR A 291 27.17 -13.25 6.38
N VAL A 292 28.04 -13.47 7.34
CA VAL A 292 28.44 -12.46 8.34
C VAL A 292 29.85 -12.02 8.01
N ALA A 293 30.02 -10.74 7.70
CA ALA A 293 31.31 -10.09 7.57
C ALA A 293 31.73 -9.52 8.92
N TYR A 294 32.92 -9.90 9.38
CA TYR A 294 33.48 -9.53 10.69
C TYR A 294 34.49 -8.38 10.55
N PRO A 295 34.75 -7.62 11.63
CA PRO A 295 35.65 -6.46 11.62
C PRO A 295 37.11 -6.77 11.18
N ASP A 296 37.55 -8.02 11.33
CA ASP A 296 38.89 -8.48 10.93
C ASP A 296 38.98 -8.84 9.41
N GLU A 297 37.99 -8.41 8.61
CA GLU A 297 37.85 -8.72 7.18
C GLU A 297 37.59 -10.21 6.88
N THR A 298 37.26 -11.04 7.89
CA THR A 298 36.84 -12.41 7.66
C THR A 298 35.33 -12.50 7.40
N GLU A 299 34.95 -13.42 6.55
CA GLU A 299 33.54 -13.71 6.25
C GLU A 299 33.22 -15.16 6.62
N LYS A 300 32.02 -15.36 7.14
CA LYS A 300 31.54 -16.70 7.45
C LYS A 300 30.10 -16.86 6.98
N THR A 301 29.89 -17.88 6.14
CA THR A 301 28.56 -18.26 5.68
C THR A 301 27.93 -19.26 6.65
N TYR A 302 26.63 -19.09 6.87
CA TYR A 302 25.77 -19.92 7.72
C TYR A 302 24.60 -20.45 6.88
N GLU A 303 24.14 -21.64 7.22
CA GLU A 303 22.96 -22.22 6.57
C GLU A 303 21.67 -21.55 7.05
N ALA A 304 20.61 -21.60 6.22
CA ALA A 304 19.27 -21.13 6.58
C ALA A 304 18.81 -21.74 7.93
N GLY A 305 18.34 -20.92 8.85
CA GLY A 305 17.88 -21.32 10.19
C GLY A 305 19.00 -21.55 11.21
N GLU A 306 20.27 -21.45 10.83
CA GLU A 306 21.38 -21.49 11.79
C GLU A 306 21.38 -20.21 12.64
N THR A 307 21.55 -20.33 13.95
CA THR A 307 21.50 -19.22 14.89
C THR A 307 22.89 -18.68 15.18
N VAL A 308 23.06 -17.38 15.10
CA VAL A 308 24.28 -16.65 15.47
C VAL A 308 23.98 -15.77 16.68
N THR A 309 24.90 -15.70 17.61
CA THR A 309 24.83 -14.83 18.80
C THR A 309 26.07 -13.97 18.84
N ILE A 310 25.89 -12.66 18.99
CA ILE A 310 26.93 -11.65 19.10
C ILE A 310 26.81 -10.97 20.47
N THR A 311 27.94 -10.78 21.14
CA THR A 311 28.05 -10.01 22.39
C THR A 311 29.13 -8.94 22.23
N PRO A 312 28.99 -7.75 22.82
CA PRO A 312 29.94 -6.66 22.62
C PRO A 312 31.33 -6.96 23.20
N GLU A 313 31.45 -7.93 24.12
CA GLU A 313 32.71 -8.28 24.77
C GLU A 313 33.76 -8.87 23.82
N ASP A 314 33.36 -9.42 22.69
CA ASP A 314 34.22 -10.08 21.71
C ASP A 314 34.81 -9.11 20.70
N TYR A 315 34.41 -7.81 20.71
CA TYR A 315 34.73 -6.81 19.67
C TYR A 315 35.27 -5.52 20.30
N ALA A 316 36.02 -4.76 19.51
CA ALA A 316 36.48 -3.44 19.93
C ALA A 316 35.36 -2.39 19.78
N PRO A 317 35.37 -1.30 20.55
CA PRO A 317 34.51 -0.16 20.30
C PRO A 317 34.68 0.35 18.85
N ASP A 318 33.59 0.71 18.24
CA ASP A 318 33.48 1.14 16.82
C ASP A 318 33.68 0.01 15.79
N ASP A 319 33.70 -1.26 16.21
CA ASP A 319 33.63 -2.41 15.30
C ASP A 319 32.21 -2.56 14.76
N THR A 320 32.08 -2.83 13.46
CA THR A 320 30.81 -3.10 12.78
C THR A 320 30.84 -4.48 12.15
N LEU A 321 29.81 -5.28 12.41
CA LEU A 321 29.57 -6.54 11.71
C LEU A 321 28.42 -6.34 10.73
N THR A 322 28.52 -6.96 9.55
CA THR A 322 27.42 -6.91 8.55
C THR A 322 26.88 -8.28 8.27
N VAL A 323 25.55 -8.43 8.35
CA VAL A 323 24.83 -9.66 8.05
C VAL A 323 24.09 -9.49 6.73
N THR A 324 24.36 -10.37 5.76
CA THR A 324 23.76 -10.28 4.42
C THR A 324 23.17 -11.65 4.04
N PRO A 325 21.87 -11.74 3.73
CA PRO A 325 21.28 -12.94 3.15
C PRO A 325 21.86 -13.22 1.76
N ASP A 326 22.08 -14.48 1.41
CA ASP A 326 22.67 -14.88 0.12
C ASP A 326 21.67 -14.80 -1.05
N THR A 327 20.40 -14.52 -0.77
CA THR A 327 19.35 -14.37 -1.79
C THR A 327 18.54 -13.09 -1.55
N HIS A 328 18.04 -12.46 -2.59
CA HIS A 328 17.20 -11.25 -2.49
C HIS A 328 15.91 -11.44 -1.69
N SER A 329 15.35 -12.65 -1.69
CA SER A 329 14.17 -13.00 -0.89
C SER A 329 14.52 -13.48 0.52
N GLY A 330 15.82 -13.57 0.84
CA GLY A 330 16.28 -13.93 2.17
C GLY A 330 16.00 -12.83 3.18
N ARG A 331 15.54 -13.20 4.38
CA ARG A 331 15.25 -12.28 5.48
C ARG A 331 16.03 -12.63 6.72
N ILE A 332 16.52 -11.63 7.42
CA ILE A 332 17.19 -11.76 8.71
C ILE A 332 16.11 -11.73 9.79
N LYS A 333 16.05 -12.78 10.60
CA LYS A 333 15.14 -12.87 11.74
C LYS A 333 15.86 -12.54 13.02
N LEU A 334 15.47 -11.44 13.66
CA LEU A 334 16.07 -10.99 14.92
C LEU A 334 15.41 -11.70 16.12
N LEU A 335 16.15 -12.61 16.75
CA LEU A 335 15.62 -13.46 17.83
C LEU A 335 15.68 -12.78 19.21
N SER A 336 16.52 -11.76 19.37
CA SER A 336 16.68 -10.96 20.58
C SER A 336 15.64 -9.84 20.73
N VAL A 337 14.76 -9.66 19.74
CA VAL A 337 13.67 -8.66 19.78
C VAL A 337 12.33 -9.36 19.56
N THR A 338 11.32 -8.93 20.31
CA THR A 338 9.94 -9.43 20.21
C THR A 338 8.99 -8.30 19.87
N ARG A 339 8.13 -8.49 18.85
CA ARG A 339 7.08 -7.59 18.39
C ARG A 339 5.74 -8.32 18.42
N GLU A 340 4.64 -7.68 18.00
CA GLU A 340 3.33 -8.36 17.87
C GLU A 340 3.38 -9.54 16.88
N CYS A 341 4.20 -9.46 15.85
CA CYS A 341 4.45 -10.56 14.91
C CYS A 341 5.32 -11.69 15.47
N GLY A 342 5.79 -11.60 16.71
CA GLY A 342 6.81 -12.47 17.30
C GLY A 342 8.21 -11.92 17.05
N ASN A 343 9.19 -12.76 16.71
CA ASN A 343 10.50 -12.26 16.33
C ASN A 343 10.44 -11.68 14.90
N PRO A 344 10.75 -10.39 14.70
CA PRO A 344 10.58 -9.73 13.42
C PRO A 344 11.60 -10.21 12.37
N GLU A 345 11.18 -10.15 11.11
CA GLU A 345 11.99 -10.51 9.95
C GLU A 345 12.27 -9.27 9.10
N TYR A 346 13.53 -9.08 8.71
CA TYR A 346 14.02 -7.88 8.02
C TYR A 346 14.55 -8.21 6.63
N ASP A 347 14.14 -7.46 5.65
CA ASP A 347 14.74 -7.44 4.30
C ASP A 347 16.08 -6.68 4.33
N GLY A 348 16.89 -6.84 3.27
CA GLY A 348 18.15 -6.12 3.12
C GLY A 348 19.27 -6.65 4.00
N THR A 349 20.15 -5.78 4.45
CA THR A 349 21.28 -6.10 5.31
C THR A 349 21.06 -5.61 6.75
N MET A 350 21.81 -6.18 7.67
CA MET A 350 21.77 -5.76 9.06
C MET A 350 23.20 -5.49 9.54
N GLU A 351 23.43 -4.29 10.05
CA GLU A 351 24.68 -3.92 10.70
C GLU A 351 24.54 -4.00 12.22
N LEU A 352 25.58 -4.46 12.86
CA LEU A 352 25.70 -4.56 14.32
C LEU A 352 26.89 -3.71 14.74
N ASP A 353 26.63 -2.47 15.17
CA ASP A 353 27.64 -1.52 15.61
C ASP A 353 27.90 -1.69 17.11
N VAL A 354 29.16 -1.88 17.50
CA VAL A 354 29.58 -2.02 18.88
C VAL A 354 30.05 -0.66 19.42
N GLN A 355 29.27 -0.07 20.34
CA GLN A 355 29.59 1.22 20.95
C GLN A 355 29.35 1.15 22.47
N ASP A 356 30.27 1.71 23.27
CA ASP A 356 30.15 1.85 24.74
C ASP A 356 29.77 0.56 25.51
N GLY A 357 30.07 -0.61 24.93
CA GLY A 357 29.76 -1.92 25.53
C GLY A 357 28.34 -2.42 25.24
N TYR A 358 27.66 -1.85 24.25
CA TYR A 358 26.36 -2.26 23.72
C TYR A 358 26.45 -2.51 22.20
N ILE A 359 25.47 -3.19 21.67
CA ILE A 359 25.28 -3.38 20.22
C ILE A 359 24.08 -2.55 19.78
N TYR A 360 24.28 -1.73 18.75
CA TYR A 360 23.25 -1.00 18.03
C TYR A 360 22.96 -1.73 16.72
N VAL A 361 21.70 -2.01 16.46
CA VAL A 361 21.28 -2.79 15.30
C VAL A 361 20.68 -1.86 14.25
N ILE A 362 21.29 -1.81 13.07
CA ILE A 362 20.83 -0.98 11.95
C ILE A 362 20.39 -1.90 10.80
N ASN A 363 19.17 -1.76 10.32
CA ASN A 363 18.70 -2.44 9.13
C ASN A 363 18.81 -1.48 7.93
N GLU A 364 19.57 -1.87 6.90
CA GLU A 364 19.67 -1.14 5.65
C GLU A 364 18.94 -1.91 4.55
N LEU A 365 18.01 -1.21 3.87
CA LEU A 365 17.20 -1.78 2.81
C LEU A 365 16.69 -0.69 1.88
N SER A 366 16.11 -1.07 0.73
CA SER A 366 15.49 -0.09 -0.16
C SER A 366 14.27 0.57 0.51
N LEU A 367 14.10 1.88 0.25
CA LEU A 367 12.97 2.67 0.77
C LEU A 367 11.62 2.00 0.49
N GLU A 368 11.42 1.47 -0.70
CA GLU A 368 10.14 0.85 -1.08
C GLU A 368 9.87 -0.45 -0.30
N ARG A 369 10.89 -1.24 0.02
CA ARG A 369 10.76 -2.44 0.87
C ARG A 369 10.41 -2.06 2.31
N TYR A 370 11.06 -1.03 2.86
CA TYR A 370 10.72 -0.46 4.16
C TYR A 370 9.25 -0.05 4.23
N LEU A 371 8.77 0.68 3.20
CA LEU A 371 7.40 1.20 3.17
C LEU A 371 6.32 0.12 3.14
N ALA A 372 6.57 -1.03 2.51
CA ALA A 372 5.61 -2.13 2.48
C ALA A 372 5.23 -2.58 3.90
N ASN A 373 6.21 -2.63 4.79
CA ASN A 373 5.99 -2.94 6.19
C ASN A 373 5.37 -1.78 6.97
N VAL A 374 5.86 -0.54 6.80
CA VAL A 374 5.29 0.65 7.45
C VAL A 374 3.80 0.80 7.17
N VAL A 375 3.38 0.61 5.92
CA VAL A 375 1.96 0.68 5.54
C VAL A 375 1.14 -0.41 6.24
N ALA A 376 1.67 -1.63 6.38
CA ALA A 376 1.00 -2.73 7.10
C ALA A 376 0.84 -2.41 8.60
N ASN A 377 1.81 -1.71 9.20
CA ASN A 377 1.73 -1.27 10.59
C ASN A 377 0.77 -0.09 10.80
N ALA A 378 0.60 0.75 9.79
CA ALA A 378 -0.27 1.92 9.86
C ALA A 378 -1.75 1.61 9.57
N MET A 379 -2.03 0.65 8.68
CA MET A 379 -3.40 0.32 8.24
C MET A 379 -3.68 -1.17 8.25
N PRO A 380 -4.87 -1.60 8.73
CA PRO A 380 -5.34 -2.97 8.56
C PRO A 380 -5.45 -3.38 7.08
N SER A 381 -5.15 -4.65 6.77
CA SER A 381 -5.11 -5.18 5.38
C SER A 381 -6.49 -5.23 4.68
N ASP A 382 -7.58 -5.06 5.40
CA ASP A 382 -8.96 -5.00 4.87
C ASP A 382 -9.40 -3.59 4.45
N TYR A 383 -8.49 -2.61 4.56
CA TYR A 383 -8.74 -1.26 4.06
C TYR A 383 -8.72 -1.24 2.52
N PRO A 384 -9.54 -0.34 1.89
CA PRO A 384 -9.57 -0.21 0.44
C PRO A 384 -8.20 0.17 -0.14
N ASP A 385 -7.87 -0.36 -1.32
CA ASP A 385 -6.59 -0.09 -2.00
C ASP A 385 -6.27 1.41 -2.10
N ALA A 386 -7.26 2.25 -2.40
CA ALA A 386 -7.07 3.70 -2.47
C ALA A 386 -6.64 4.34 -1.14
N ALA A 387 -7.08 3.80 0.00
CA ALA A 387 -6.64 4.26 1.32
C ALA A 387 -5.21 3.78 1.63
N MET A 388 -4.90 2.52 1.32
CA MET A 388 -3.55 1.96 1.44
C MET A 388 -2.56 2.71 0.55
N GLN A 389 -2.92 3.04 -0.69
CA GLN A 389 -2.13 3.86 -1.62
C GLN A 389 -1.90 5.28 -1.08
N ALA A 390 -2.92 5.92 -0.51
CA ALA A 390 -2.78 7.23 0.14
C ALA A 390 -1.80 7.16 1.32
N MET A 391 -1.86 6.09 2.13
CA MET A 391 -0.93 5.89 3.24
C MET A 391 0.50 5.64 2.74
N ALA A 392 0.68 4.85 1.68
CA ALA A 392 2.00 4.60 1.09
C ALA A 392 2.67 5.91 0.60
N ILE A 393 1.90 6.81 -0.03
CA ILE A 393 2.38 8.13 -0.47
C ILE A 393 2.75 9.00 0.74
N CYS A 394 1.94 9.02 1.80
CA CYS A 394 2.26 9.74 3.03
C CYS A 394 3.52 9.19 3.69
N ALA A 395 3.59 7.89 3.87
CA ALA A 395 4.73 7.22 4.50
C ALA A 395 6.03 7.48 3.72
N ARG A 396 5.97 7.43 2.37
CA ARG A 396 7.13 7.73 1.51
C ARG A 396 7.58 9.18 1.66
N GLY A 397 6.66 10.14 1.68
CA GLY A 397 6.99 11.56 1.89
C GLY A 397 7.71 11.79 3.22
N THR A 398 7.24 11.16 4.30
CA THR A 398 7.87 11.23 5.62
C THR A 398 9.25 10.56 5.62
N ALA A 399 9.35 9.33 5.12
CA ALA A 399 10.62 8.60 5.09
C ALA A 399 11.67 9.28 4.19
N TYR A 400 11.27 9.77 3.01
CA TYR A 400 12.17 10.50 2.12
C TYR A 400 12.69 11.82 2.72
N ALA A 401 11.86 12.52 3.49
CA ALA A 401 12.32 13.68 4.24
C ALA A 401 13.38 13.30 5.30
N LYS A 402 13.25 12.14 5.92
CA LYS A 402 14.20 11.63 6.91
C LYS A 402 15.56 11.24 6.33
N LEU A 403 15.66 10.91 5.05
CA LEU A 403 16.95 10.68 4.40
C LEU A 403 17.87 11.94 4.41
N LYS A 404 17.26 13.12 4.58
CA LYS A 404 17.98 14.41 4.64
C LYS A 404 18.03 15.00 6.07
N ASP A 405 17.50 14.27 7.05
CA ASP A 405 17.44 14.65 8.47
C ASP A 405 18.63 14.01 9.22
N GLU A 406 19.35 14.77 10.02
CA GLU A 406 20.51 14.31 10.78
C GLU A 406 20.15 13.86 12.22
N SER A 407 18.84 13.69 12.54
CA SER A 407 18.38 13.40 13.90
C SER A 407 18.93 12.09 14.48
N TYR A 408 19.29 11.13 13.63
CA TYR A 408 19.82 9.82 14.02
C TYR A 408 21.25 9.56 13.51
N VAL A 409 21.99 10.60 13.15
CA VAL A 409 23.34 10.48 12.59
C VAL A 409 24.33 9.84 13.57
N GLU A 410 24.15 10.03 14.89
CA GLU A 410 24.99 9.41 15.93
C GLU A 410 24.89 7.88 15.94
N TYR A 411 23.78 7.34 15.42
CA TYR A 411 23.55 5.89 15.28
C TYR A 411 23.80 5.39 13.86
N HIS A 412 24.38 6.19 12.98
CA HIS A 412 24.54 5.89 11.54
C HIS A 412 23.23 5.50 10.84
N ALA A 413 22.09 6.03 11.31
CA ALA A 413 20.75 5.74 10.82
C ALA A 413 20.03 7.01 10.35
N HIS A 414 18.95 6.84 9.58
CA HIS A 414 18.09 7.93 9.13
C HIS A 414 16.87 8.12 10.05
N LEU A 415 16.40 7.03 10.66
CA LEU A 415 15.22 7.03 11.52
C LEU A 415 15.20 5.79 12.41
N ASP A 416 14.26 5.76 13.37
CA ASP A 416 14.02 4.60 14.23
C ASP A 416 12.78 3.80 13.81
N ASP A 417 12.60 2.62 14.43
CA ASP A 417 11.50 1.70 14.15
C ASP A 417 10.24 1.96 15.01
N SER A 418 10.21 3.06 15.77
CA SER A 418 9.15 3.38 16.72
C SER A 418 8.13 4.39 16.17
N SER A 419 7.11 4.70 16.98
CA SER A 419 6.12 5.75 16.67
C SER A 419 6.69 7.18 16.69
N LEU A 420 7.95 7.38 17.07
CA LEU A 420 8.63 8.68 16.94
C LEU A 420 8.92 9.02 15.48
N CYS A 421 9.16 8.01 14.67
CA CYS A 421 9.29 8.10 13.22
C CYS A 421 8.12 7.41 12.54
N GLN A 422 8.26 6.11 12.27
CA GLN A 422 7.24 5.26 11.66
C GLN A 422 7.38 3.85 12.22
N VAL A 423 6.31 3.29 12.78
CA VAL A 423 6.34 1.92 13.32
C VAL A 423 6.73 0.95 12.21
N TYR A 424 7.81 0.21 12.44
CA TYR A 424 8.40 -0.72 11.49
C TYR A 424 8.55 -2.11 12.10
N ASN A 425 8.12 -3.15 11.39
CA ASN A 425 8.19 -4.56 11.77
C ASN A 425 7.51 -4.96 13.10
N ASN A 426 6.56 -4.16 13.62
CA ASN A 426 5.71 -4.60 14.73
C ASN A 426 4.71 -5.68 14.27
N VAL A 427 4.16 -5.54 13.05
CA VAL A 427 3.40 -6.58 12.36
C VAL A 427 4.05 -6.90 11.01
N ALA A 428 3.77 -8.08 10.46
CA ALA A 428 4.30 -8.48 9.17
C ALA A 428 3.63 -7.68 8.02
N GLU A 429 4.37 -7.47 6.93
CA GLU A 429 3.82 -6.92 5.69
C GLU A 429 2.71 -7.81 5.12
N THR A 430 1.84 -7.23 4.31
CA THR A 430 0.71 -7.91 3.68
C THR A 430 0.73 -7.70 2.16
N ASP A 431 0.07 -8.58 1.41
CA ASP A 431 -0.08 -8.40 -0.04
C ASP A 431 -0.72 -7.04 -0.39
N ALA A 432 -1.63 -6.55 0.46
CA ALA A 432 -2.28 -5.25 0.27
C ALA A 432 -1.29 -4.09 0.45
N SER A 433 -0.42 -4.14 1.48
CA SER A 433 0.59 -3.10 1.70
C SER A 433 1.66 -3.12 0.60
N ILE A 434 2.11 -4.30 0.19
CA ILE A 434 3.06 -4.47 -0.92
C ILE A 434 2.49 -3.87 -2.21
N ARG A 435 1.24 -4.23 -2.58
CA ARG A 435 0.58 -3.66 -3.77
C ARG A 435 0.44 -2.15 -3.68
N ALA A 436 0.02 -1.61 -2.53
CA ALA A 436 -0.17 -0.18 -2.37
C ALA A 436 1.13 0.62 -2.60
N VAL A 437 2.26 0.10 -2.13
CA VAL A 437 3.59 0.69 -2.37
C VAL A 437 3.98 0.58 -3.84
N LYS A 438 3.86 -0.60 -4.44
CA LYS A 438 4.13 -0.82 -5.87
C LYS A 438 3.28 0.10 -6.77
N ASP A 439 1.98 0.18 -6.52
CA ASP A 439 1.03 1.01 -7.29
C ASP A 439 1.30 2.52 -7.20
N THR A 440 2.01 2.95 -6.19
CA THR A 440 2.36 4.36 -5.95
C THR A 440 3.88 4.59 -5.93
N TYR A 441 4.63 3.72 -6.59
CA TYR A 441 6.09 3.71 -6.55
C TYR A 441 6.69 5.10 -6.80
N GLY A 442 7.58 5.52 -5.90
CA GLY A 442 8.27 6.80 -5.96
C GLY A 442 7.39 8.04 -5.74
N LEU A 443 6.05 7.93 -5.67
CA LEU A 443 5.17 9.10 -5.53
C LEU A 443 5.22 9.68 -4.12
N VAL A 444 5.41 11.00 -4.06
CA VAL A 444 5.36 11.81 -2.83
C VAL A 444 4.43 13.01 -3.01
N PRO A 445 3.81 13.52 -1.93
CA PRO A 445 2.97 14.72 -2.04
C PRO A 445 3.84 15.97 -2.05
N THR A 446 3.47 16.94 -2.90
CA THR A 446 4.16 18.22 -3.02
C THR A 446 3.17 19.38 -2.90
N TYR A 447 3.66 20.51 -2.38
CA TYR A 447 2.95 21.78 -2.38
C TYR A 447 3.80 22.82 -3.10
N ARG A 448 3.28 23.37 -4.21
CA ARG A 448 4.00 24.30 -5.10
C ARG A 448 5.36 23.78 -5.57
N GLY A 449 5.44 22.47 -5.82
CA GLY A 449 6.66 21.80 -6.30
C GLY A 449 7.67 21.38 -5.21
N THR A 450 7.42 21.75 -3.95
CA THR A 450 8.25 21.36 -2.80
C THR A 450 7.64 20.17 -2.09
N LEU A 451 8.46 19.19 -1.70
CA LEU A 451 8.05 18.07 -0.86
C LEU A 451 7.38 18.59 0.42
N ILE A 452 6.26 17.99 0.79
CA ILE A 452 5.67 18.18 2.11
C ILE A 452 5.89 16.95 2.98
N VAL A 453 5.98 17.13 4.30
CA VAL A 453 5.94 16.04 5.27
C VAL A 453 4.49 15.80 5.66
N PRO A 454 3.82 14.79 5.12
CA PRO A 454 2.41 14.56 5.37
C PRO A 454 2.22 13.92 6.76
N MET A 455 1.37 14.54 7.56
CA MET A 455 1.01 14.06 8.88
C MET A 455 -0.19 13.13 8.79
N THR A 456 -0.22 12.09 9.62
CA THR A 456 -1.35 11.16 9.70
C THR A 456 -1.72 10.90 11.15
N PHE A 457 -2.98 10.59 11.40
CA PHE A 457 -3.48 10.23 12.73
C PHE A 457 -4.63 9.21 12.58
N ASN A 458 -4.93 8.49 13.64
CA ASN A 458 -5.84 7.35 13.55
C ASN A 458 -7.29 7.74 13.24
N THR A 459 -7.92 8.57 14.09
CA THR A 459 -9.35 8.90 14.00
C THR A 459 -9.59 10.37 14.32
N SER A 460 -10.36 11.04 13.48
CA SER A 460 -10.79 12.43 13.73
C SER A 460 -11.86 12.49 14.84
N PHE A 461 -11.73 13.46 15.69
CA PHE A 461 -12.77 13.88 16.64
C PHE A 461 -14.03 14.44 15.93
N GLY A 462 -13.88 14.87 14.69
CA GLY A 462 -14.91 15.52 13.87
C GLY A 462 -14.39 16.80 13.20
N THR A 463 -13.16 17.20 13.50
CA THR A 463 -12.44 18.30 12.85
C THR A 463 -11.04 17.87 12.45
N THR A 464 -10.44 18.56 11.49
CA THR A 464 -9.00 18.58 11.24
C THR A 464 -8.41 19.86 11.82
N CYS A 465 -7.10 19.89 12.08
CA CYS A 465 -6.40 21.07 12.58
C CYS A 465 -5.12 21.35 11.78
N THR A 466 -4.53 22.53 12.01
CA THR A 466 -3.21 22.86 11.49
C THR A 466 -2.10 22.30 12.40
N ASN A 467 -0.87 22.21 11.87
CA ASN A 467 0.30 21.90 12.68
C ASN A 467 0.53 22.93 13.80
N ALA A 468 0.25 24.20 13.53
CA ALA A 468 0.42 25.29 14.50
C ALA A 468 -0.48 25.14 15.74
N GLU A 469 -1.70 24.59 15.58
CA GLU A 469 -2.62 24.34 16.69
C GLU A 469 -2.12 23.20 17.61
N ILE A 470 -1.27 22.32 17.11
CA ILE A 470 -0.75 21.15 17.85
C ILE A 470 0.65 21.42 18.41
N TRP A 471 1.57 21.93 17.58
CA TRP A 471 2.99 22.10 17.94
C TRP A 471 3.45 23.54 18.03
N GLY A 472 2.57 24.52 17.71
CA GLY A 472 2.96 25.92 17.62
C GLY A 472 3.69 26.23 16.30
N GLY A 473 4.26 27.44 16.21
CA GLY A 473 4.97 27.91 15.02
C GLY A 473 4.05 28.33 13.88
N ASP A 474 4.59 28.41 12.65
CA ASP A 474 3.85 28.82 11.47
C ASP A 474 2.97 27.71 10.92
N ALA A 475 1.73 28.03 10.57
CA ALA A 475 0.80 27.09 9.98
C ALA A 475 1.18 26.76 8.53
N TYR A 476 1.24 25.46 8.20
CA TYR A 476 1.45 25.02 6.82
C TYR A 476 0.21 25.31 5.98
N SER A 477 0.40 25.99 4.85
CA SER A 477 -0.69 26.42 3.97
C SER A 477 -1.51 25.27 3.35
N TYR A 478 -1.03 24.06 3.42
CA TYR A 478 -1.72 22.85 2.95
C TYR A 478 -2.52 22.13 4.04
N LEU A 479 -2.43 22.57 5.32
CA LEU A 479 -3.26 22.09 6.43
C LEU A 479 -4.31 23.14 6.79
N GLU A 480 -5.54 22.70 6.97
CA GLU A 480 -6.66 23.57 7.30
C GLU A 480 -7.48 23.02 8.46
N SER A 481 -7.97 23.96 9.32
CA SER A 481 -8.92 23.64 10.38
C SER A 481 -10.33 23.68 9.81
N ASN A 482 -10.95 22.50 9.66
CA ASN A 482 -12.28 22.33 9.10
C ASN A 482 -13.05 21.24 9.85
N VAL A 483 -14.38 21.24 9.70
CA VAL A 483 -15.18 20.03 10.00
C VAL A 483 -14.72 18.92 9.06
N GLU A 484 -14.51 17.74 9.62
CA GLU A 484 -14.07 16.54 8.88
C GLU A 484 -15.25 15.92 8.14
N ASN A 485 -15.70 16.62 7.09
CA ASN A 485 -16.76 16.20 6.19
C ASN A 485 -16.42 16.54 4.71
N LEU A 486 -17.25 16.07 3.77
CA LEU A 486 -17.00 16.29 2.33
C LEU A 486 -17.04 17.78 1.91
N HIS A 487 -17.66 18.65 2.70
CA HIS A 487 -17.82 20.07 2.39
C HIS A 487 -16.72 20.95 3.00
N LYS A 488 -15.95 20.39 3.95
CA LYS A 488 -14.93 21.13 4.71
C LYS A 488 -15.53 22.41 5.33
N ASP A 489 -16.65 22.26 6.02
CA ASP A 489 -17.32 23.36 6.68
C ASP A 489 -16.39 24.03 7.70
N LYS A 490 -16.44 25.35 7.80
CA LYS A 490 -15.68 26.07 8.83
C LYS A 490 -16.44 26.03 10.13
N ILE A 491 -15.71 25.88 11.22
CA ILE A 491 -16.23 25.87 12.59
C ILE A 491 -15.27 26.59 13.50
N ASP A 492 -15.78 27.13 14.59
CA ASP A 492 -14.99 27.69 15.70
C ASP A 492 -15.44 26.99 16.98
N LEU A 493 -14.55 26.20 17.55
CA LEU A 493 -14.75 25.47 18.81
C LEU A 493 -13.84 25.96 19.92
N SER A 494 -13.40 27.21 19.83
CA SER A 494 -12.55 27.84 20.87
C SER A 494 -13.31 28.16 22.17
N ASP A 495 -14.65 28.23 22.11
CA ASP A 495 -15.50 28.33 23.29
C ASP A 495 -15.84 26.97 23.85
N GLU A 496 -15.73 26.80 25.19
CA GLU A 496 -15.92 25.48 25.82
C GLU A 496 -17.36 24.95 25.66
N ALA A 497 -18.37 25.80 25.71
CA ALA A 497 -19.75 25.38 25.55
C ALA A 497 -20.06 24.95 24.11
N ASP A 498 -19.45 25.60 23.11
CA ASP A 498 -19.57 25.21 21.71
C ASP A 498 -18.83 23.88 21.45
N PHE A 499 -17.67 23.67 22.11
CA PHE A 499 -16.95 22.40 22.06
C PHE A 499 -17.74 21.24 22.67
N GLU A 500 -18.28 21.42 23.89
CA GLU A 500 -19.12 20.44 24.56
C GLU A 500 -20.35 20.08 23.72
N ALA A 501 -21.02 21.11 23.14
CA ALA A 501 -22.16 20.90 22.27
C ALA A 501 -21.79 20.08 21.03
N PHE A 502 -20.66 20.37 20.39
CA PHE A 502 -20.17 19.59 19.22
C PHE A 502 -19.76 18.17 19.60
N LEU A 503 -19.10 17.98 20.75
CA LEU A 503 -18.73 16.65 21.22
C LEU A 503 -19.96 15.79 21.49
N THR A 504 -20.99 16.38 22.10
CA THR A 504 -22.21 15.68 22.51
C THR A 504 -23.16 15.43 21.33
N ASP A 505 -23.34 16.41 20.44
CA ASP A 505 -24.23 16.32 19.28
C ASP A 505 -23.60 16.99 18.04
N SER A 506 -22.98 16.18 17.22
CA SER A 506 -22.44 16.58 15.92
C SER A 506 -23.33 16.18 14.74
N ASP A 507 -24.59 15.78 14.96
CA ASP A 507 -25.51 15.29 13.92
C ASP A 507 -25.86 16.33 12.85
N ALA A 508 -25.63 17.62 13.14
CA ALA A 508 -25.74 18.67 12.14
C ALA A 508 -24.74 18.53 10.98
N TYR A 509 -23.64 17.78 11.19
CA TYR A 509 -22.59 17.55 10.22
C TYR A 509 -22.51 16.07 9.83
N THR A 510 -22.25 15.79 8.57
CA THR A 510 -22.01 14.42 8.10
C THR A 510 -20.51 14.10 8.26
N ILE A 511 -20.10 13.80 9.48
CA ILE A 511 -18.70 13.50 9.82
C ILE A 511 -18.27 12.18 9.20
N ILE A 512 -17.10 12.15 8.58
CA ILE A 512 -16.55 10.96 7.89
C ILE A 512 -16.19 9.88 8.90
N ASP A 513 -15.57 10.24 10.02
CA ASP A 513 -15.06 9.32 11.05
C ASP A 513 -16.11 8.89 12.09
N LYS A 514 -17.39 9.28 11.93
CA LYS A 514 -18.45 9.11 12.93
C LYS A 514 -18.61 7.68 13.45
N ASP A 515 -18.36 6.68 12.61
CA ASP A 515 -18.53 5.26 12.95
C ASP A 515 -17.26 4.62 13.57
N SER A 516 -16.16 5.38 13.76
CA SER A 516 -14.94 4.87 14.40
C SER A 516 -15.19 4.64 15.90
N PRO A 517 -14.72 3.52 16.47
CA PRO A 517 -14.80 3.30 17.91
C PRO A 517 -14.24 4.45 18.74
N TYR A 518 -13.17 5.11 18.26
CA TYR A 518 -12.54 6.23 18.93
C TYR A 518 -13.15 7.59 18.59
N TYR A 519 -14.22 7.65 17.82
CA TYR A 519 -14.87 8.93 17.53
C TYR A 519 -15.33 9.65 18.79
N ARG A 520 -15.77 8.87 19.81
CA ARG A 520 -16.06 9.35 21.18
C ARG A 520 -15.52 8.35 22.20
N TRP A 521 -15.09 8.88 23.34
CA TRP A 521 -14.59 8.10 24.45
C TRP A 521 -14.75 8.82 25.79
N ASP A 522 -14.88 8.06 26.87
CA ASP A 522 -15.01 8.54 28.25
C ASP A 522 -14.00 7.84 29.15
N ILE A 523 -13.49 8.57 30.15
CA ILE A 523 -12.62 8.04 31.20
C ILE A 523 -13.06 8.58 32.54
N THR A 524 -13.31 7.70 33.52
CA THR A 524 -13.76 8.09 34.84
C THR A 524 -12.64 7.93 35.88
N PHE A 525 -12.46 8.94 36.70
CA PHE A 525 -11.52 8.95 37.82
C PHE A 525 -12.24 9.32 39.10
N THR A 526 -11.92 8.68 40.21
CA THR A 526 -12.18 9.27 41.55
C THR A 526 -11.26 10.46 41.77
N GLN A 527 -11.52 11.29 42.75
CA GLN A 527 -10.64 12.42 43.07
C GLN A 527 -9.22 11.96 43.47
N GLU A 528 -9.09 10.85 44.20
CA GLU A 528 -7.81 10.24 44.57
C GLU A 528 -7.06 9.74 43.35
N GLU A 529 -7.72 8.95 42.46
CA GLU A 529 -7.11 8.44 41.24
C GLU A 529 -6.63 9.54 40.28
N MET A 530 -7.39 10.64 40.16
CA MET A 530 -6.96 11.79 39.34
C MET A 530 -5.73 12.48 39.93
N THR A 531 -5.68 12.63 41.25
CA THR A 531 -4.50 13.19 41.95
C THR A 531 -3.26 12.33 41.72
N ASP A 532 -3.38 11.01 41.95
CA ASP A 532 -2.30 10.04 41.79
C ASP A 532 -1.81 9.99 40.31
N ALA A 533 -2.75 10.01 39.36
CA ALA A 533 -2.44 10.00 37.92
C ALA A 533 -1.55 11.20 37.54
N ILE A 534 -1.88 12.40 38.02
CA ILE A 534 -1.14 13.62 37.72
C ILE A 534 0.23 13.60 38.43
N GLU A 535 0.27 13.30 39.74
CA GLU A 535 1.51 13.31 40.52
C GLU A 535 2.54 12.30 39.99
N THR A 536 2.09 11.11 39.53
CA THR A 536 2.94 10.06 38.98
C THR A 536 3.78 10.55 37.79
N VAL A 537 3.28 11.43 36.96
CA VAL A 537 3.94 11.87 35.71
C VAL A 537 4.50 13.29 35.77
N LEU A 538 4.06 14.10 36.72
CA LEU A 538 4.35 15.53 36.78
C LEU A 538 5.85 15.86 36.79
N GLU A 539 6.65 15.17 37.63
CA GLU A 539 8.10 15.41 37.74
C GLU A 539 8.82 15.10 36.43
N ASN A 540 8.53 13.94 35.82
CA ASN A 540 9.12 13.53 34.57
C ASN A 540 8.73 14.52 33.44
N ARG A 541 7.46 14.89 33.32
CA ARG A 541 7.02 15.85 32.30
C ARG A 541 7.66 17.22 32.47
N LYS A 542 7.78 17.70 33.69
CA LYS A 542 8.47 18.95 34.01
C LYS A 542 9.96 18.91 33.64
N SER A 543 10.64 17.78 33.85
CA SER A 543 12.04 17.61 33.46
C SER A 543 12.23 17.62 31.94
N LEU A 544 11.32 17.01 31.21
CA LEU A 544 11.36 16.96 29.74
C LEU A 544 11.03 18.30 29.08
N MET A 545 10.06 19.05 29.64
CA MET A 545 9.54 20.30 29.05
C MET A 545 9.30 21.38 30.12
N ALA A 546 10.39 21.88 30.69
CA ALA A 546 10.36 22.77 31.83
C ALA A 546 9.49 24.06 31.64
N ASP A 547 9.50 24.61 30.45
CA ASP A 547 8.77 25.85 30.13
C ASP A 547 7.29 25.61 29.79
N ALA A 548 6.88 24.37 29.61
CA ALA A 548 5.49 24.00 29.29
C ALA A 548 4.63 23.74 30.53
N ILE A 549 5.24 23.57 31.71
CA ILE A 549 4.55 23.37 32.99
C ILE A 549 4.98 24.51 33.94
N LEU A 550 4.05 25.40 34.27
CA LEU A 550 4.27 26.58 35.11
C LEU A 550 3.48 26.45 36.42
N VAL A 551 3.95 27.08 37.46
CA VAL A 551 3.32 27.11 38.80
C VAL A 551 2.79 28.49 39.09
N GLU A 552 1.57 28.60 39.64
CA GLU A 552 0.99 29.86 40.07
C GLU A 552 1.73 30.37 41.32
N ASP A 553 2.20 31.61 41.27
CA ASP A 553 2.86 32.27 42.39
C ASP A 553 1.86 33.01 43.31
N GLU A 554 2.35 33.61 44.40
CA GLU A 554 1.53 34.35 45.34
C GLU A 554 0.79 35.57 44.72
N THR A 555 1.18 35.99 43.51
CA THR A 555 0.54 37.10 42.79
C THR A 555 -0.54 36.63 41.81
N GLY A 556 -0.68 35.32 41.61
CA GLY A 556 -1.58 34.74 40.63
C GLY A 556 -0.97 34.64 39.22
N GLU A 557 0.35 34.84 39.07
CA GLU A 557 1.05 34.68 37.81
C GLU A 557 1.66 33.31 37.68
N PHE A 558 1.60 32.69 36.48
CA PHE A 558 2.23 31.40 36.20
C PHE A 558 3.71 31.59 35.86
N VAL A 559 4.58 31.03 36.68
CA VAL A 559 6.04 31.14 36.56
C VAL A 559 6.73 29.79 36.47
N SER A 560 7.93 29.76 35.89
CA SER A 560 8.76 28.57 35.90
C SER A 560 9.35 28.34 37.30
N ALA A 561 8.93 27.24 37.94
CA ALA A 561 9.37 26.88 39.30
C ALA A 561 9.63 25.36 39.34
N GLY A 562 10.18 24.85 40.47
CA GLY A 562 10.31 23.41 40.72
C GLY A 562 8.93 22.74 40.78
N VAL A 563 8.93 21.39 40.69
CA VAL A 563 7.69 20.61 40.80
C VAL A 563 7.07 20.83 42.18
N PRO A 564 5.81 21.34 42.28
CA PRO A 564 5.17 21.54 43.57
C PRO A 564 4.46 20.26 44.04
N GLU A 565 4.19 20.17 45.33
CA GLU A 565 3.17 19.29 45.86
C GLU A 565 1.80 19.88 45.54
N LEU A 566 1.03 19.26 44.65
CA LEU A 566 -0.29 19.79 44.29
C LEU A 566 -1.30 19.66 45.43
N GLY A 567 -1.10 18.67 46.30
CA GLY A 567 -2.13 18.23 47.21
C GLY A 567 -3.30 17.60 46.45
N THR A 568 -4.48 17.52 47.04
CA THR A 568 -5.64 16.92 46.35
C THR A 568 -6.11 17.79 45.19
N VAL A 569 -6.22 17.21 44.00
CA VAL A 569 -6.75 17.90 42.81
C VAL A 569 -8.22 18.24 43.02
N THR A 570 -8.56 19.50 42.94
CA THR A 570 -9.91 20.04 43.25
C THR A 570 -10.68 20.46 42.01
N GLU A 571 -9.98 20.88 40.94
CA GLU A 571 -10.55 21.34 39.68
C GLU A 571 -9.55 21.18 38.53
N ILE A 572 -10.05 20.91 37.34
CA ILE A 572 -9.28 20.86 36.10
C ILE A 572 -10.01 21.74 35.09
N GLU A 573 -9.35 22.80 34.63
CA GLU A 573 -9.91 23.80 33.74
C GLU A 573 -9.23 23.75 32.38
N VAL A 574 -9.97 23.67 31.30
CA VAL A 574 -9.49 23.94 29.94
C VAL A 574 -9.45 25.47 29.78
N ALA A 575 -8.27 26.06 30.02
CA ALA A 575 -8.10 27.51 30.03
C ALA A 575 -8.02 28.12 28.63
N GLU A 576 -7.49 27.38 27.65
CA GLU A 576 -7.43 27.80 26.25
C GLU A 576 -7.65 26.61 25.29
N ARG A 577 -8.40 26.87 24.23
CA ARG A 577 -8.71 25.93 23.17
C ARG A 577 -8.56 26.60 21.81
N THR A 578 -8.09 25.83 20.79
CA THR A 578 -7.97 26.36 19.42
C THR A 578 -9.31 26.32 18.68
N VAL A 579 -9.38 26.92 17.51
CA VAL A 579 -10.61 26.97 16.68
C VAL A 579 -11.06 25.57 16.22
N SER A 580 -10.14 24.59 16.11
CA SER A 580 -10.49 23.22 15.78
C SER A 580 -10.91 22.38 16.98
N GLY A 581 -10.83 22.93 18.20
CA GLY A 581 -11.22 22.26 19.45
C GLY A 581 -10.05 21.62 20.21
N VAL A 582 -8.80 21.79 19.80
CA VAL A 582 -7.61 21.29 20.52
C VAL A 582 -7.45 22.02 21.84
N VAL A 583 -7.28 21.30 22.95
CA VAL A 583 -6.85 21.88 24.22
C VAL A 583 -5.41 22.38 24.06
N SER A 584 -5.19 23.69 24.15
CA SER A 584 -3.86 24.31 24.05
C SER A 584 -3.28 24.69 25.42
N LYS A 585 -4.12 24.91 26.43
CA LYS A 585 -3.70 25.18 27.80
C LYS A 585 -4.69 24.60 28.81
N LEU A 586 -4.13 23.84 29.76
CA LEU A 586 -4.86 23.25 30.88
C LEU A 586 -4.40 23.89 32.17
N VAL A 587 -5.31 24.17 33.11
CA VAL A 587 -5.00 24.63 34.49
C VAL A 587 -5.53 23.58 35.47
N ILE A 588 -4.66 23.11 36.36
CA ILE A 588 -5.00 22.14 37.40
C ILE A 588 -4.86 22.78 38.77
N HIS A 589 -5.97 22.83 39.47
CA HIS A 589 -6.02 23.38 40.85
C HIS A 589 -5.90 22.24 41.85
N GLY A 590 -4.83 22.25 42.60
CA GLY A 590 -4.67 21.39 43.76
C GLY A 590 -5.05 22.13 45.06
N SER A 591 -5.14 21.43 46.17
CA SER A 591 -5.38 22.04 47.50
C SER A 591 -4.20 22.88 48.00
N GLU A 592 -3.00 22.65 47.49
CA GLU A 592 -1.76 23.32 47.91
C GLU A 592 -1.25 24.28 46.83
N HIS A 593 -1.20 23.84 45.56
CA HIS A 593 -0.69 24.65 44.45
C HIS A 593 -1.56 24.45 43.18
N THR A 594 -1.49 25.46 42.30
CA THR A 594 -2.09 25.46 40.97
C THR A 594 -0.98 25.41 39.92
N ILE A 595 -1.19 24.63 38.87
CA ILE A 595 -0.26 24.52 37.72
C ILE A 595 -0.97 24.82 36.42
N SER A 596 -0.21 25.36 35.46
CA SER A 596 -0.64 25.55 34.06
C SER A 596 0.22 24.69 33.14
N ILE A 597 -0.41 24.02 32.20
CA ILE A 597 0.21 23.04 31.29
C ILE A 597 -0.10 23.41 29.85
N SER A 598 0.93 23.42 29.01
CA SER A 598 0.82 23.62 27.57
C SER A 598 1.55 22.53 26.77
N GLY A 599 1.28 22.49 25.45
CA GLY A 599 1.82 21.49 24.54
C GLY A 599 1.04 20.17 24.57
N GLN A 600 0.61 19.72 23.41
CA GLN A 600 -0.34 18.61 23.27
C GLN A 600 0.15 17.29 23.90
N SER A 601 1.45 17.01 23.87
CA SER A 601 2.01 15.79 24.48
C SER A 601 1.90 15.83 26.01
N ASN A 602 2.12 16.98 26.63
CA ASN A 602 1.94 17.16 28.08
C ASN A 602 0.47 17.12 28.46
N ILE A 603 -0.39 17.85 27.73
CA ILE A 603 -1.84 17.90 27.95
C ILE A 603 -2.48 16.51 27.89
N ARG A 604 -2.02 15.66 26.98
CA ARG A 604 -2.51 14.28 26.91
C ARG A 604 -1.94 13.38 27.98
N ALA A 605 -0.65 13.55 28.33
CA ALA A 605 0.03 12.66 29.27
C ALA A 605 -0.24 13.00 30.74
N ILE A 606 -0.57 14.26 31.08
CA ILE A 606 -0.71 14.67 32.49
C ILE A 606 -1.90 14.02 33.18
N LEU A 607 -2.99 13.73 32.46
CA LEU A 607 -4.16 13.01 32.96
C LEU A 607 -4.03 11.50 32.86
N ASN A 608 -2.85 10.97 32.86
CA ASN A 608 -2.38 9.59 32.75
C ASN A 608 -3.46 8.50 33.07
N PRO A 609 -4.09 7.90 32.08
CA PRO A 609 -5.17 6.92 32.32
C PRO A 609 -4.68 5.48 32.50
N VAL A 610 -3.43 5.27 32.91
CA VAL A 610 -2.78 3.93 32.92
C VAL A 610 -3.55 2.90 33.74
N ASN A 611 -4.20 3.31 34.81
CA ASN A 611 -5.00 2.47 35.69
C ASN A 611 -6.51 2.55 35.44
N GLN A 612 -6.95 3.29 34.39
CA GLN A 612 -8.34 3.53 34.09
C GLN A 612 -8.77 2.78 32.82
N GLU A 613 -10.08 2.57 32.70
CA GLU A 613 -10.68 2.08 31.46
C GLU A 613 -11.05 3.27 30.57
N ILE A 614 -10.60 3.25 29.32
CA ILE A 614 -11.10 4.14 28.28
C ILE A 614 -12.29 3.47 27.63
N VAL A 615 -13.48 3.97 27.88
CA VAL A 615 -14.74 3.46 27.31
C VAL A 615 -14.98 4.14 25.97
N ARG A 616 -14.97 3.38 24.89
CA ARG A 616 -15.17 3.89 23.53
C ARG A 616 -16.67 3.94 23.18
N GLN A 617 -17.05 4.70 22.14
CA GLN A 617 -18.46 4.89 21.76
C GLN A 617 -19.21 3.59 21.45
N ASP A 618 -18.55 2.52 21.02
CA ASP A 618 -19.14 1.21 20.76
C ASP A 618 -19.30 0.36 22.04
N GLY A 619 -18.96 0.92 23.19
CA GLY A 619 -19.00 0.27 24.51
C GLY A 619 -17.82 -0.64 24.80
N SER A 620 -16.87 -0.78 23.88
CA SER A 620 -15.64 -1.52 24.14
C SER A 620 -14.67 -0.70 25.01
N THR A 621 -13.82 -1.38 25.79
CA THR A 621 -12.85 -0.75 26.69
C THR A 621 -11.42 -1.09 26.31
N VAL A 622 -10.50 -0.17 26.61
CA VAL A 622 -9.04 -0.38 26.54
C VAL A 622 -8.40 0.14 27.82
N THR A 623 -7.28 -0.44 28.22
CA THR A 623 -6.55 -0.11 29.46
C THR A 623 -5.05 -0.02 29.22
N GLY A 624 -4.32 0.48 30.20
CA GLY A 624 -2.84 0.53 30.16
C GLY A 624 -2.27 1.67 29.31
N TRP A 625 -3.08 2.65 28.93
CA TRP A 625 -2.62 3.82 28.20
C TRP A 625 -1.98 4.85 29.12
N THR A 626 -0.81 5.35 28.75
CA THR A 626 -0.06 6.36 29.53
C THR A 626 -0.37 7.80 29.11
N SER A 627 -1.31 7.98 28.15
CA SER A 627 -1.80 9.29 27.72
C SER A 627 -3.23 9.18 27.19
N LEU A 628 -3.97 10.30 27.20
CA LEU A 628 -5.29 10.35 26.57
C LEU A 628 -5.22 10.06 25.09
N PRO A 629 -6.27 9.48 24.48
CA PRO A 629 -6.28 9.17 23.03
C PRO A 629 -6.03 10.39 22.14
N SER A 630 -6.52 11.57 22.54
CA SER A 630 -6.40 12.81 21.76
C SER A 630 -6.38 14.06 22.64
N PRO A 631 -6.04 15.25 22.11
CA PRO A 631 -6.17 16.52 22.83
C PRO A 631 -7.57 17.16 22.72
N TYR A 632 -8.58 16.42 22.27
CA TYR A 632 -9.95 16.90 22.08
C TYR A 632 -10.85 16.35 23.19
N TYR A 633 -10.95 17.05 24.31
CA TYR A 633 -11.74 16.62 25.46
C TYR A 633 -12.17 17.80 26.32
N TYR A 634 -13.18 17.60 27.17
CA TYR A 634 -13.48 18.45 28.32
C TYR A 634 -13.52 17.59 29.59
N VAL A 635 -13.47 18.21 30.75
CA VAL A 635 -13.47 17.53 32.04
C VAL A 635 -14.71 17.93 32.84
N GLU A 636 -15.56 16.96 33.14
CA GLU A 636 -16.72 17.15 34.04
C GLU A 636 -16.30 16.80 35.47
N LYS A 637 -16.53 17.74 36.40
CA LYS A 637 -16.41 17.45 37.83
C LYS A 637 -17.72 16.92 38.39
N THR A 638 -17.67 15.77 39.03
CA THR A 638 -18.80 15.09 39.66
C THR A 638 -18.62 14.99 41.17
N ASP A 639 -19.68 14.54 41.87
CA ASP A 639 -19.57 14.27 43.33
C ASP A 639 -18.58 13.13 43.64
N ALA A 640 -18.30 12.25 42.68
CA ALA A 640 -17.42 11.09 42.85
C ALA A 640 -15.96 11.33 42.41
N GLY A 641 -15.71 12.40 41.63
CA GLY A 641 -14.39 12.73 41.06
C GLY A 641 -14.52 13.43 39.74
N PHE A 642 -13.88 12.90 38.68
CA PHE A 642 -13.81 13.54 37.34
C PHE A 642 -14.20 12.55 36.26
N VAL A 643 -14.85 13.05 35.23
CA VAL A 643 -15.06 12.33 33.96
C VAL A 643 -14.42 13.15 32.85
N VAL A 644 -13.52 12.51 32.09
CA VAL A 644 -12.91 13.11 30.89
C VAL A 644 -13.71 12.60 29.69
N HIS A 645 -14.43 13.51 29.04
CA HIS A 645 -15.19 13.26 27.82
C HIS A 645 -14.40 13.70 26.61
N GLY A 646 -14.09 12.79 25.69
CA GLY A 646 -13.27 13.14 24.56
C GLY A 646 -13.66 12.47 23.26
N GLY A 647 -12.94 12.81 22.21
CA GLY A 647 -13.15 12.24 20.89
C GLY A 647 -11.88 12.23 20.04
N GLY A 648 -11.83 11.30 19.09
CA GLY A 648 -10.71 11.10 18.20
C GLY A 648 -9.56 10.29 18.83
N PHE A 649 -8.62 9.90 17.96
CA PHE A 649 -7.38 9.24 18.34
C PHE A 649 -6.22 9.79 17.51
N GLY A 650 -5.24 10.40 18.16
CA GLY A 650 -4.12 11.12 17.59
C GLY A 650 -4.27 12.63 17.63
N HIS A 651 -3.39 13.33 16.95
CA HIS A 651 -3.24 14.79 17.04
C HIS A 651 -4.21 15.61 16.19
N GLY A 652 -4.86 15.01 15.16
CA GLY A 652 -5.87 15.69 14.33
C GLY A 652 -5.32 16.49 13.15
N ALA A 653 -4.01 16.63 12.97
CA ALA A 653 -3.41 17.35 11.85
C ALA A 653 -3.13 16.39 10.67
N GLY A 654 -3.56 16.74 9.46
CA GLY A 654 -3.35 15.95 8.25
C GLY A 654 -4.40 14.88 8.00
N MET A 655 -4.01 13.69 7.56
CA MET A 655 -4.92 12.62 7.11
C MET A 655 -5.38 11.73 8.26
N SER A 656 -6.71 11.61 8.44
CA SER A 656 -7.29 10.54 9.26
C SER A 656 -7.17 9.20 8.55
N ILE A 657 -6.56 8.21 9.21
CA ILE A 657 -6.43 6.84 8.70
C ILE A 657 -7.81 6.20 8.56
N TYR A 658 -8.67 6.34 9.59
CA TYR A 658 -10.03 5.83 9.52
C TYR A 658 -10.85 6.50 8.42
N GLY A 659 -10.77 7.83 8.32
CA GLY A 659 -11.45 8.61 7.30
C GLY A 659 -10.99 8.28 5.88
N ALA A 660 -9.69 8.06 5.67
CA ALA A 660 -9.18 7.57 4.39
C ALA A 660 -9.82 6.21 4.00
N GLY A 661 -9.98 5.30 4.96
CA GLY A 661 -10.69 4.04 4.78
C GLY A 661 -12.16 4.24 4.40
N VAL A 662 -12.87 5.16 5.05
CA VAL A 662 -14.28 5.49 4.71
C VAL A 662 -14.38 6.05 3.30
N LEU A 663 -13.52 7.00 2.93
CA LEU A 663 -13.50 7.59 1.58
C LEU A 663 -13.17 6.55 0.52
N GLY A 664 -12.21 5.65 0.79
CA GLY A 664 -11.88 4.53 -0.10
C GLY A 664 -13.07 3.59 -0.32
N ARG A 665 -13.80 3.22 0.75
CA ARG A 665 -15.05 2.42 0.65
C ARG A 665 -16.14 3.12 -0.16
N GLN A 666 -16.14 4.45 -0.21
CA GLN A 666 -17.01 5.26 -1.05
C GLN A 666 -16.52 5.36 -2.52
N GLY A 667 -15.47 4.64 -2.90
CA GLY A 667 -14.90 4.62 -4.25
C GLY A 667 -14.07 5.86 -4.61
N LYS A 668 -13.56 6.60 -3.62
CA LYS A 668 -12.65 7.72 -3.87
C LYS A 668 -11.25 7.20 -4.14
N SER A 669 -10.56 7.82 -5.11
CA SER A 669 -9.15 7.51 -5.40
C SER A 669 -8.20 8.06 -4.33
N TYR A 670 -6.96 7.54 -4.26
CA TYR A 670 -5.94 8.07 -3.37
C TYR A 670 -5.67 9.56 -3.58
N LYS A 671 -5.70 10.04 -4.83
CA LYS A 671 -5.55 11.47 -5.16
C LYS A 671 -6.66 12.33 -4.54
N TYR A 672 -7.90 11.81 -4.54
CA TYR A 672 -9.02 12.49 -3.88
C TYR A 672 -8.82 12.51 -2.36
N ILE A 673 -8.46 11.35 -1.77
CA ILE A 673 -8.24 11.21 -0.32
C ILE A 673 -7.17 12.20 0.15
N LEU A 674 -6.00 12.20 -0.50
CA LEU A 674 -4.91 13.10 -0.13
C LEU A 674 -5.27 14.57 -0.30
N ARG A 675 -5.96 14.97 -1.39
CA ARG A 675 -6.43 16.35 -1.59
C ARG A 675 -7.58 16.75 -0.66
N HIS A 676 -8.27 15.79 -0.07
CA HIS A 676 -9.26 16.07 0.97
C HIS A 676 -8.57 16.56 2.26
N TYR A 677 -7.48 15.93 2.67
CA TYR A 677 -6.77 16.27 3.91
C TYR A 677 -5.68 17.33 3.71
N PHE A 678 -5.03 17.35 2.55
CA PHE A 678 -3.97 18.31 2.22
C PHE A 678 -4.43 19.22 1.08
N SER A 679 -4.65 20.50 1.38
CA SER A 679 -5.16 21.45 0.39
C SER A 679 -4.08 21.80 -0.64
N TYR A 680 -4.49 21.82 -1.93
CA TYR A 680 -3.66 22.23 -3.06
C TYR A 680 -2.39 21.40 -3.28
N VAL A 681 -2.40 20.12 -2.86
CA VAL A 681 -1.26 19.23 -3.11
C VAL A 681 -1.31 18.62 -4.51
N ASP A 682 -0.13 18.46 -5.07
CA ASP A 682 0.18 17.69 -6.25
C ASP A 682 1.10 16.52 -5.88
N PHE A 683 1.43 15.70 -6.86
CA PHE A 683 2.24 14.50 -6.67
C PHE A 683 3.42 14.53 -7.62
N ALA A 684 4.60 14.20 -7.13
CA ALA A 684 5.82 14.07 -7.92
C ALA A 684 6.52 12.74 -7.59
N SER A 685 7.35 12.25 -8.49
CA SER A 685 8.22 11.11 -8.19
C SER A 685 9.53 11.60 -7.59
N ILE A 686 9.99 10.96 -6.50
CA ILE A 686 11.32 11.22 -5.92
C ILE A 686 12.44 10.95 -6.92
N TYR A 687 12.21 10.12 -7.94
CA TYR A 687 13.18 9.77 -8.98
C TYR A 687 13.24 10.78 -10.13
N THR A 688 12.31 11.75 -10.17
CA THR A 688 12.25 12.81 -11.18
C THR A 688 12.33 14.22 -10.59
N MET A 689 12.36 14.35 -9.27
CA MET A 689 12.63 15.62 -8.62
C MET A 689 14.13 15.94 -8.84
N ASP A 690 14.42 17.10 -9.43
CA ASP A 690 15.79 17.61 -9.43
C ASP A 690 16.24 17.74 -7.98
N ASP A 691 17.37 17.13 -7.64
CA ASP A 691 18.08 17.46 -6.40
C ASP A 691 18.57 18.91 -6.57
N GLY A 692 17.65 19.84 -6.29
CA GLY A 692 17.97 21.26 -6.34
C GLY A 692 19.19 21.48 -5.48
N GLU A 693 20.36 21.72 -6.13
CA GLU A 693 21.44 22.44 -5.48
C GLU A 693 20.78 23.68 -4.84
N GLU A 694 20.80 23.76 -3.52
CA GLU A 694 20.62 25.03 -2.82
C GLU A 694 21.64 26.00 -3.40
N THR A 695 21.27 26.72 -4.45
CA THR A 695 21.94 27.97 -4.73
C THR A 695 21.55 28.91 -3.60
N ALA A 696 22.37 28.86 -2.55
CA ALA A 696 22.49 29.95 -1.62
C ALA A 696 22.94 31.17 -2.42
N ASP A 697 21.98 31.94 -2.91
CA ASP A 697 22.21 33.29 -3.33
C ASP A 697 21.40 34.21 -2.42
N SER A 698 22.20 34.82 -1.56
CA SER A 698 21.94 36.05 -0.85
C SER A 698 21.27 37.11 -1.73
N GLU A 699 20.09 37.61 -1.36
CA GLU A 699 19.84 39.03 -1.17
C GLU A 699 18.55 39.26 -0.37
#